data_e60bf0882159efb321407c838fce1ab5
#
_entry.id   e60bf0882159efb321407c838fce1ab5
#
_cell.length_a   1.000
_cell.length_b   1.000
_cell.length_c   1.000
_cell.angle_alpha   90.00
_cell.angle_beta   90.00
_cell.angle_gamma   90.00
#
_symmetry.space_group_name_H-M   'P 1'
#
loop_
_entity.id
_entity.type
_entity.pdbx_description
1 polymer ?
#
loop_
_entity_poly.entity_id
_entity_poly.type
_entity_poly.pdbx_seq_one_letter_code
_entity_poly.pdbx_strand_id
1 'polypeptide(L)'
;MPEGKKAPAPVQDSYTAKTHLQHQVREIGTVVATAAPAEAADYMVPSEARPEIITYEKLTEAIQASGRAYNTEMIEKAYRMANEAHKDARRRSGEPYICHPLAVARLVLDLGMDTESIAAALLHDVVEDTPITIEEVKSAFGAEVALLVDGVTKLTKIQFSSIEEQQAENLRKMLLAMSQDVRVMIIKLCDRLHNMRTGDAWPEQKRRDKARETMEVYAPIANRLGILNIKEELEDRSLHYLDPVGYEEISRLLSERSGEEFLAGVSALIEKRLEESGIHGATMKRRVKSIYGIYRKMFVQNKSFDEIYDVYAVRIILDTITECYSALGLIHDMYHPLPNRFKDYISTPKPNGYQSLHTTVIGHEGIPFEVQIRTRQMDEQAEYGVAAHWKYKEGLGGHDKLDERLAWVRQLLENQRVSEDSGNLLHDLKSDLLPEEVFAFTPKGDVINLPAGATCIDFAYAIHSAVGNRMVGCKVNNRMVPIDHVVATGEIIEVILGPADKGPSRDWLKIVKTSEAKSKIRNWFKKMRRDENIAEGRDALAKELRREGILIPDDELDEFVGGCCRRMRQNSAEDLYAAIGYGGITIANCMPKFKEEYQKLKAAEAPVTELPKVDLRKVHSTDGVVVEGFDNTPIKFAKCCNPLPGDPIVGFITRGFGVSIHKANCANAVSSMKDPSNAPRWVKAYWADSVKESYKAGLEILALDRNDLLKDVLNALSDMRVPIYNMNARQAENYGIVNLTIGINNTDHVDRVVARLGKIRDVLKVTRN
;
A
#
# COMPACT_ATOMS: atom_id res chain seq x y z
N MET A 1 -45.55 -61.57 4.88
CA MET A 1 -45.50 -60.65 6.02
C MET A 1 -44.02 -60.31 6.24
N PRO A 2 -43.57 -59.12 5.96
CA PRO A 2 -42.25 -58.66 6.39
C PRO A 2 -42.40 -57.57 7.47
N GLU A 3 -41.46 -57.65 8.39
CA GLU A 3 -41.32 -56.86 9.62
C GLU A 3 -41.03 -55.38 9.35
N GLY A 4 -41.55 -54.55 10.26
CA GLY A 4 -41.45 -53.08 10.20
C GLY A 4 -40.05 -52.53 10.48
N LYS A 5 -39.63 -51.61 9.64
CA LYS A 5 -38.50 -50.73 9.89
C LYS A 5 -38.92 -49.58 10.80
N LYS A 6 -38.30 -49.48 11.97
CA LYS A 6 -38.39 -48.32 12.86
C LYS A 6 -37.69 -47.10 12.22
N ALA A 7 -38.37 -45.95 12.28
CA ALA A 7 -37.84 -44.65 11.91
C ALA A 7 -36.78 -44.18 12.94
N PRO A 8 -35.75 -43.39 12.56
CA PRO A 8 -34.82 -42.82 13.52
C PRO A 8 -35.42 -41.61 14.24
N ALA A 9 -35.05 -41.45 15.50
CA ALA A 9 -35.44 -40.36 16.37
C ALA A 9 -34.90 -38.99 15.91
N PRO A 10 -35.54 -37.87 16.23
CA PRO A 10 -35.11 -36.55 15.80
C PRO A 10 -33.90 -36.09 16.59
N VAL A 11 -32.96 -35.45 15.85
CA VAL A 11 -31.77 -34.77 16.36
C VAL A 11 -32.25 -33.57 17.18
N GLN A 12 -31.92 -33.53 18.46
CA GLN A 12 -32.15 -32.38 19.32
C GLN A 12 -31.17 -31.24 19.04
N ASP A 13 -31.74 -30.07 19.01
CA ASP A 13 -31.19 -28.80 18.60
C ASP A 13 -29.90 -28.34 19.32
N SER A 14 -29.01 -27.77 18.55
CA SER A 14 -27.82 -27.02 18.95
C SER A 14 -28.13 -25.62 19.53
N TYR A 15 -29.31 -25.37 20.07
CA TYR A 15 -29.73 -24.06 20.61
C TYR A 15 -29.31 -23.80 22.06
N THR A 16 -28.91 -24.83 22.81
CA THR A 16 -28.53 -24.69 24.23
C THR A 16 -27.08 -24.21 24.45
N ALA A 17 -26.23 -24.30 23.46
CA ALA A 17 -24.82 -23.83 23.59
C ALA A 17 -24.66 -22.30 23.45
N LYS A 18 -25.56 -21.63 22.72
CA LYS A 18 -25.51 -20.15 22.55
C LYS A 18 -26.04 -19.38 23.78
N THR A 19 -26.92 -19.98 24.58
CA THR A 19 -27.46 -19.32 25.78
C THR A 19 -26.51 -19.35 26.97
N HIS A 20 -25.61 -20.33 27.05
CA HIS A 20 -24.60 -20.38 28.12
C HIS A 20 -23.45 -19.37 27.89
N LEU A 21 -23.06 -19.10 26.64
CA LEU A 21 -22.06 -18.07 26.37
C LEU A 21 -22.54 -16.63 26.62
N GLN A 22 -23.84 -16.37 26.41
CA GLN A 22 -24.41 -15.05 26.68
C GLN A 22 -24.61 -14.76 28.18
N HIS A 23 -24.70 -15.78 29.03
CA HIS A 23 -24.75 -15.61 30.50
C HIS A 23 -23.35 -15.35 31.10
N GLN A 24 -22.30 -15.99 30.61
CA GLN A 24 -20.93 -15.73 31.10
C GLN A 24 -20.42 -14.34 30.72
N VAL A 25 -20.81 -13.77 29.56
CA VAL A 25 -20.46 -12.40 29.19
C VAL A 25 -21.20 -11.34 30.01
N ARG A 26 -22.34 -11.66 30.66
CA ARG A 26 -23.04 -10.75 31.57
C ARG A 26 -22.47 -10.69 32.98
N GLU A 27 -21.85 -11.74 33.46
CA GLU A 27 -21.27 -11.76 34.82
C GLU A 27 -19.89 -11.07 34.90
N ILE A 28 -19.16 -10.94 33.79
CA ILE A 28 -17.89 -10.19 33.74
C ILE A 28 -18.11 -8.66 33.69
N GLY A 29 -19.32 -8.21 33.32
CA GLY A 29 -19.67 -6.79 33.21
C GLY A 29 -20.03 -6.08 34.51
N THR A 30 -20.08 -6.75 35.66
CA THR A 30 -20.64 -6.18 36.90
C THR A 30 -19.62 -5.95 38.02
N VAL A 31 -18.34 -6.17 37.81
CA VAL A 31 -17.28 -6.03 38.84
C VAL A 31 -16.33 -4.83 38.60
N VAL A 32 -16.58 -3.98 37.62
CA VAL A 32 -15.77 -2.77 37.41
C VAL A 32 -16.66 -1.52 37.44
N ALA A 33 -17.15 -1.21 38.63
CA ALA A 33 -17.79 0.09 38.88
C ALA A 33 -17.58 0.51 40.34
N THR A 34 -16.36 0.75 40.77
CA THR A 34 -16.01 1.70 41.84
C THR A 34 -14.50 1.92 41.87
N ALA A 35 -14.01 2.79 40.99
CA ALA A 35 -12.74 3.49 41.22
C ALA A 35 -12.91 4.92 40.70
N ALA A 36 -12.64 5.87 41.57
CA ALA A 36 -12.68 7.32 41.31
C ALA A 36 -11.71 7.72 40.19
N PRO A 37 -11.94 8.88 39.52
CA PRO A 37 -11.06 9.31 38.42
C PRO A 37 -9.67 9.60 38.95
N ALA A 38 -8.72 8.78 38.58
CA ALA A 38 -7.30 9.10 38.71
C ALA A 38 -6.95 10.20 37.71
N GLU A 39 -6.28 11.22 38.18
CA GLU A 39 -5.70 12.32 37.43
C GLU A 39 -4.95 11.79 36.20
N ALA A 40 -4.98 12.57 35.13
CA ALA A 40 -4.29 12.29 33.87
C ALA A 40 -2.79 12.05 34.17
N ALA A 41 -2.45 10.79 34.35
CA ALA A 41 -1.07 10.35 34.39
C ALA A 41 -0.55 10.48 32.95
N ASP A 42 0.47 11.32 32.78
CA ASP A 42 1.34 11.31 31.60
C ASP A 42 1.67 9.86 31.28
N TYR A 43 1.16 9.37 30.16
CA TYR A 43 1.51 8.05 29.63
C TYR A 43 2.97 8.10 29.20
N MET A 44 3.86 7.91 30.15
CA MET A 44 5.26 7.62 29.85
C MET A 44 5.30 6.25 29.14
N VAL A 45 5.61 6.26 27.85
CA VAL A 45 6.09 5.08 27.14
C VAL A 45 7.19 4.46 28.00
N PRO A 46 7.18 3.14 28.29
CA PRO A 46 8.22 2.50 29.08
C PRO A 46 9.61 2.92 28.63
N SER A 47 10.51 3.20 29.55
CA SER A 47 11.88 3.70 29.29
C SER A 47 12.74 2.79 28.42
N GLU A 48 12.27 1.57 28.11
CA GLU A 48 12.86 0.61 27.19
C GLU A 48 12.71 0.99 25.70
N ALA A 49 11.91 2.01 25.37
CA ALA A 49 11.59 2.36 23.98
C ALA A 49 12.56 3.38 23.35
N ARG A 50 13.47 4.00 24.07
CA ARG A 50 14.46 4.88 23.46
C ARG A 50 15.58 4.05 22.85
N PRO A 51 15.90 4.27 21.54
CA PRO A 51 17.00 3.54 20.92
C PRO A 51 18.28 3.82 21.69
N GLU A 52 19.08 2.79 21.87
CA GLU A 52 20.39 2.89 22.50
C GLU A 52 21.25 3.91 21.74
N ILE A 53 21.88 4.83 22.48
CA ILE A 53 22.82 5.78 21.87
C ILE A 53 24.08 5.01 21.48
N ILE A 54 24.33 4.95 20.17
CA ILE A 54 25.54 4.33 19.61
C ILE A 54 26.68 5.35 19.68
N THR A 55 27.74 5.00 20.42
CA THR A 55 28.99 5.75 20.43
C THR A 55 29.97 5.17 19.42
N TYR A 56 31.07 5.88 19.12
CA TYR A 56 32.10 5.37 18.21
C TYR A 56 32.77 4.11 18.77
N GLU A 57 32.97 4.04 20.09
CA GLU A 57 33.51 2.87 20.79
C GLU A 57 32.64 1.63 20.56
N LYS A 58 31.31 1.77 20.73
CA LYS A 58 30.36 0.67 20.50
C LYS A 58 30.33 0.22 19.02
N LEU A 59 30.50 1.17 18.08
CA LEU A 59 30.61 0.83 16.68
C LEU A 59 31.91 0.04 16.42
N THR A 60 33.03 0.48 17.03
CA THR A 60 34.32 -0.18 16.90
C THR A 60 34.31 -1.59 17.50
N GLU A 61 33.74 -1.76 18.68
CA GLU A 61 33.54 -3.07 19.31
C GLU A 61 32.71 -4.02 18.41
N ALA A 62 31.64 -3.49 17.80
CA ALA A 62 30.84 -4.28 16.88
C ALA A 62 31.58 -4.68 15.61
N ILE A 63 32.42 -3.79 15.06
CA ILE A 63 33.30 -4.09 13.92
C ILE A 63 34.25 -5.25 14.29
N GLN A 64 34.88 -5.18 15.44
CA GLN A 64 35.78 -6.23 15.93
C GLN A 64 35.04 -7.55 16.16
N ALA A 65 33.88 -7.50 16.81
CA ALA A 65 33.03 -8.67 17.09
C ALA A 65 32.50 -9.36 15.83
N SER A 66 32.39 -8.63 14.72
CA SER A 66 31.92 -9.17 13.43
C SER A 66 32.87 -10.21 12.83
N GLY A 67 34.14 -10.21 13.23
CA GLY A 67 35.18 -11.12 12.72
C GLY A 67 35.59 -10.87 11.27
N ARG A 68 35.18 -9.74 10.66
CA ARG A 68 35.44 -9.38 9.27
C ARG A 68 36.56 -8.35 9.14
N ALA A 69 37.25 -8.39 8.01
CA ALA A 69 38.28 -7.41 7.68
C ALA A 69 37.63 -6.12 7.14
N TYR A 70 37.56 -5.09 7.98
CA TYR A 70 37.15 -3.74 7.57
C TYR A 70 38.35 -2.80 7.57
N ASN A 71 38.35 -1.79 6.69
CA ASN A 71 39.32 -0.70 6.72
C ASN A 71 38.91 0.27 7.85
N THR A 72 39.40 0.00 9.06
CA THR A 72 39.12 0.80 10.26
C THR A 72 39.64 2.22 10.18
N GLU A 73 40.75 2.47 9.45
CA GLU A 73 41.29 3.81 9.24
C GLU A 73 40.33 4.68 8.41
N MET A 74 39.71 4.11 7.36
CA MET A 74 38.69 4.80 6.56
C MET A 74 37.46 5.13 7.40
N ILE A 75 37.00 4.19 8.21
CA ILE A 75 35.79 4.37 9.08
C ILE A 75 36.09 5.45 10.13
N GLU A 76 37.27 5.41 10.77
CA GLU A 76 37.67 6.44 11.74
C GLU A 76 37.75 7.83 11.11
N LYS A 77 38.35 7.93 9.92
CA LYS A 77 38.43 9.17 9.16
C LYS A 77 37.04 9.72 8.81
N ALA A 78 36.10 8.85 8.41
CA ALA A 78 34.73 9.22 8.12
C ALA A 78 33.99 9.72 9.36
N TYR A 79 34.14 9.01 10.50
CA TYR A 79 33.62 9.45 11.78
C TYR A 79 34.15 10.83 12.19
N ARG A 80 35.47 11.04 12.14
CA ARG A 80 36.07 12.32 12.51
C ARG A 80 35.55 13.48 11.66
N MET A 81 35.41 13.27 10.33
CA MET A 81 34.86 14.27 9.43
C MET A 81 33.40 14.57 9.74
N ALA A 82 32.56 13.54 9.94
CA ALA A 82 31.15 13.72 10.29
C ALA A 82 30.95 14.38 11.67
N ASN A 83 31.74 13.99 12.66
CA ASN A 83 31.69 14.55 14.01
C ASN A 83 32.10 16.03 14.04
N GLU A 84 33.15 16.43 13.31
CA GLU A 84 33.57 17.83 13.21
C GLU A 84 32.54 18.66 12.42
N ALA A 85 31.99 18.10 11.34
CA ALA A 85 30.98 18.75 10.53
C ALA A 85 29.67 19.07 11.28
N HIS A 86 29.30 18.22 12.24
CA HIS A 86 28.06 18.34 13.02
C HIS A 86 28.29 18.68 14.50
N LYS A 87 29.46 19.17 14.90
CA LYS A 87 29.83 19.38 16.32
C LYS A 87 28.88 20.27 17.10
N ASP A 88 28.31 21.29 16.46
CA ASP A 88 27.38 22.24 17.06
C ASP A 88 25.91 21.86 16.86
N ALA A 89 25.64 20.81 16.09
CA ALA A 89 24.29 20.37 15.77
C ALA A 89 23.75 19.40 16.82
N ARG A 90 22.48 19.57 17.19
CA ARG A 90 21.73 18.64 18.06
C ARG A 90 20.47 18.16 17.40
N ARG A 91 20.10 16.92 17.70
CA ARG A 91 18.80 16.38 17.29
C ARG A 91 17.67 17.01 18.13
N ARG A 92 16.43 16.91 17.66
CA ARG A 92 15.26 17.38 18.42
C ARG A 92 15.07 16.66 19.76
N SER A 93 15.55 15.44 19.87
CA SER A 93 15.59 14.62 21.09
C SER A 93 16.67 15.06 22.08
N GLY A 94 17.55 16.01 21.68
CA GLY A 94 18.54 16.66 22.55
C GLY A 94 19.95 16.09 22.45
N GLU A 95 20.17 14.87 21.96
CA GLU A 95 21.50 14.27 21.78
C GLU A 95 22.32 14.96 20.68
N PRO A 96 23.67 14.84 20.69
CA PRO A 96 24.53 15.29 19.61
C PRO A 96 24.14 14.67 18.28
N TYR A 97 24.19 15.45 17.19
CA TYR A 97 23.74 14.98 15.87
C TYR A 97 24.47 13.72 15.39
N ILE A 98 25.75 13.59 15.72
CA ILE A 98 26.60 12.44 15.32
C ILE A 98 26.08 11.08 15.76
N CYS A 99 25.21 11.03 16.80
CA CYS A 99 24.58 9.78 17.24
C CYS A 99 23.73 9.14 16.14
N HIS A 100 23.16 9.96 15.23
CA HIS A 100 22.39 9.47 14.11
C HIS A 100 23.25 8.76 13.04
N PRO A 101 24.27 9.39 12.44
CA PRO A 101 25.18 8.72 11.54
C PRO A 101 25.82 7.45 12.11
N LEU A 102 26.17 7.47 13.42
CA LEU A 102 26.70 6.28 14.11
C LEU A 102 25.67 5.14 14.17
N ALA A 103 24.42 5.46 14.50
CA ALA A 103 23.36 4.45 14.52
C ALA A 103 23.03 3.90 13.12
N VAL A 104 23.05 4.75 12.08
CA VAL A 104 22.88 4.31 10.69
C VAL A 104 24.04 3.42 10.26
N ALA A 105 25.28 3.81 10.57
CA ALA A 105 26.49 3.01 10.29
C ALA A 105 26.46 1.65 11.01
N ARG A 106 25.93 1.61 12.25
CA ARG A 106 25.73 0.36 12.99
C ARG A 106 24.72 -0.55 12.32
N LEU A 107 23.58 -0.02 11.85
CA LEU A 107 22.60 -0.81 11.10
C LEU A 107 23.16 -1.36 9.79
N VAL A 108 23.97 -0.56 9.07
CA VAL A 108 24.65 -0.98 7.85
C VAL A 108 25.69 -2.08 8.13
N LEU A 109 26.42 -1.99 9.26
CA LEU A 109 27.33 -3.03 9.72
C LEU A 109 26.58 -4.33 10.08
N ASP A 110 25.46 -4.22 10.80
CA ASP A 110 24.63 -5.38 11.19
C ASP A 110 24.06 -6.13 9.97
N LEU A 111 23.82 -5.41 8.87
CA LEU A 111 23.48 -6.01 7.55
C LEU A 111 24.68 -6.66 6.87
N GLY A 112 25.89 -6.54 7.43
CA GLY A 112 27.12 -7.13 6.89
C GLY A 112 27.65 -6.43 5.64
N MET A 113 27.40 -5.14 5.45
CA MET A 113 27.87 -4.34 4.32
C MET A 113 29.38 -4.06 4.39
N ASP A 114 29.93 -3.57 3.26
CA ASP A 114 31.35 -3.27 3.12
C ASP A 114 31.80 -1.97 3.83
N THR A 115 33.09 -1.72 3.85
CA THR A 115 33.72 -0.54 4.48
C THR A 115 33.18 0.76 3.86
N GLU A 116 33.05 0.81 2.54
CA GLU A 116 32.58 1.97 1.79
C GLU A 116 31.16 2.34 2.15
N SER A 117 30.29 1.35 2.36
CA SER A 117 28.91 1.55 2.82
C SER A 117 28.84 2.09 4.24
N ILE A 118 29.70 1.59 5.16
CA ILE A 118 29.78 2.09 6.54
C ILE A 118 30.29 3.54 6.56
N ALA A 119 31.35 3.84 5.77
CA ALA A 119 31.87 5.19 5.63
C ALA A 119 30.83 6.15 5.03
N ALA A 120 30.12 5.72 3.98
CA ALA A 120 29.03 6.50 3.40
C ALA A 120 27.86 6.72 4.35
N ALA A 121 27.54 5.74 5.21
CA ALA A 121 26.52 5.88 6.26
C ALA A 121 26.91 6.89 7.33
N LEU A 122 28.20 7.00 7.67
CA LEU A 122 28.71 8.04 8.57
C LEU A 122 28.65 9.44 7.95
N LEU A 123 28.79 9.54 6.61
CA LEU A 123 28.90 10.80 5.88
C LEU A 123 27.59 11.22 5.17
N HIS A 124 26.50 10.46 5.26
CA HIS A 124 25.32 10.63 4.41
C HIS A 124 24.63 12.00 4.52
N ASP A 125 24.65 12.63 5.71
CA ASP A 125 24.09 13.96 5.95
C ASP A 125 25.12 15.10 5.83
N VAL A 126 26.43 14.78 5.73
CA VAL A 126 27.49 15.80 5.75
C VAL A 126 27.36 16.76 4.57
N VAL A 127 27.09 16.25 3.37
CA VAL A 127 26.93 17.09 2.16
C VAL A 127 25.60 17.81 2.10
N GLU A 128 24.57 17.30 2.83
CA GLU A 128 23.24 17.92 2.86
C GLU A 128 23.16 19.07 3.86
N ASP A 129 23.68 18.86 5.07
CA ASP A 129 23.48 19.74 6.23
C ASP A 129 24.66 20.64 6.53
N THR A 130 25.82 20.47 5.81
CA THR A 130 27.04 21.24 6.09
C THR A 130 27.64 21.84 4.79
N PRO A 131 28.59 22.75 4.88
CA PRO A 131 29.28 23.33 3.70
C PRO A 131 30.18 22.37 2.94
N ILE A 132 30.41 21.15 3.44
CA ILE A 132 31.32 20.17 2.80
C ILE A 132 30.72 19.71 1.48
N THR A 133 31.56 19.73 0.42
CA THR A 133 31.15 19.38 -0.93
C THR A 133 31.40 17.89 -1.24
N ILE A 134 30.71 17.36 -2.27
CA ILE A 134 30.92 15.98 -2.72
C ILE A 134 32.33 15.77 -3.28
N GLU A 135 32.95 16.80 -3.84
CA GLU A 135 34.32 16.78 -4.34
C GLU A 135 35.35 16.60 -3.22
N GLU A 136 35.10 17.21 -2.05
CA GLU A 136 35.92 17.03 -0.84
C GLU A 136 35.78 15.60 -0.30
N VAL A 137 34.55 15.05 -0.26
CA VAL A 137 34.32 13.65 0.11
C VAL A 137 35.04 12.72 -0.88
N LYS A 138 34.97 12.99 -2.19
CA LYS A 138 35.63 12.21 -3.21
C LYS A 138 37.18 12.23 -3.09
N SER A 139 37.73 13.38 -2.77
CA SER A 139 39.17 13.53 -2.54
C SER A 139 39.66 12.79 -1.30
N ALA A 140 38.82 12.74 -0.26
CA ALA A 140 39.17 12.14 1.03
C ALA A 140 38.95 10.62 1.09
N PHE A 141 37.90 10.08 0.42
CA PHE A 141 37.45 8.70 0.58
C PHE A 141 37.33 7.92 -0.73
N GLY A 142 37.57 8.57 -1.87
CA GLY A 142 37.52 7.95 -3.21
C GLY A 142 36.13 8.10 -3.88
N ALA A 143 36.09 7.63 -5.13
CA ALA A 143 34.92 7.81 -6.00
C ALA A 143 33.72 6.99 -5.54
N GLU A 144 33.94 5.83 -4.95
CA GLU A 144 32.88 4.89 -4.52
C GLU A 144 32.08 5.44 -3.34
N VAL A 145 32.76 5.88 -2.27
CA VAL A 145 32.10 6.52 -1.12
C VAL A 145 31.36 7.80 -1.56
N ALA A 146 31.98 8.61 -2.41
CA ALA A 146 31.36 9.83 -2.94
C ALA A 146 30.10 9.52 -3.77
N LEU A 147 30.09 8.46 -4.58
CA LEU A 147 28.92 8.01 -5.32
C LEU A 147 27.77 7.63 -4.39
N LEU A 148 28.06 6.88 -3.32
CA LEU A 148 27.06 6.46 -2.35
C LEU A 148 26.47 7.67 -1.61
N VAL A 149 27.30 8.58 -1.12
CA VAL A 149 26.86 9.81 -0.41
C VAL A 149 26.04 10.71 -1.34
N ASP A 150 26.51 10.97 -2.57
CA ASP A 150 25.77 11.75 -3.58
C ASP A 150 24.40 11.12 -3.91
N GLY A 151 24.34 9.79 -4.04
CA GLY A 151 23.13 9.04 -4.27
C GLY A 151 22.11 9.23 -3.15
N VAL A 152 22.53 9.17 -1.88
CA VAL A 152 21.66 9.38 -0.72
C VAL A 152 21.18 10.83 -0.64
N THR A 153 22.07 11.81 -0.90
CA THR A 153 21.79 13.26 -0.78
C THR A 153 20.86 13.77 -1.88
N LYS A 154 20.97 13.29 -3.12
CA LYS A 154 20.15 13.74 -4.26
C LYS A 154 18.65 13.48 -4.09
N LEU A 155 18.27 12.65 -3.12
CA LEU A 155 16.90 12.32 -2.83
C LEU A 155 16.10 13.44 -2.14
N THR A 156 16.73 14.56 -1.72
CA THR A 156 16.15 15.56 -0.82
C THR A 156 15.94 16.97 -1.39
N LYS A 157 16.56 17.37 -2.51
CA LYS A 157 16.64 18.79 -2.93
C LYS A 157 15.85 19.21 -4.17
N ILE A 158 14.50 19.25 -4.16
CA ILE A 158 13.73 19.98 -5.20
C ILE A 158 12.46 20.64 -4.62
N GLN A 159 12.14 21.86 -5.08
CA GLN A 159 10.86 22.54 -4.83
C GLN A 159 9.82 22.09 -5.88
N PHE A 160 8.66 21.64 -5.42
CA PHE A 160 7.58 21.11 -6.26
C PHE A 160 6.31 21.92 -6.11
N SER A 161 5.44 21.82 -7.12
CA SER A 161 4.14 22.48 -7.15
C SER A 161 3.07 21.74 -6.35
N SER A 162 3.24 20.41 -6.13
CA SER A 162 2.34 19.58 -5.31
C SER A 162 3.10 18.52 -4.51
N ILE A 163 2.50 18.03 -3.41
CA ILE A 163 3.06 16.96 -2.57
C ILE A 163 3.15 15.66 -3.35
N GLU A 164 2.17 15.37 -4.21
CA GLU A 164 2.14 14.15 -5.04
C GLU A 164 3.24 14.16 -6.10
N GLU A 165 3.48 15.30 -6.75
CA GLU A 165 4.58 15.46 -7.71
C GLU A 165 5.94 15.31 -7.02
N GLN A 166 6.08 15.83 -5.79
CA GLN A 166 7.26 15.66 -4.96
C GLN A 166 7.51 14.19 -4.61
N GLN A 167 6.48 13.45 -4.20
CA GLN A 167 6.59 12.03 -3.87
C GLN A 167 6.96 11.19 -5.09
N ALA A 168 6.35 11.45 -6.26
CA ALA A 168 6.63 10.76 -7.51
C ALA A 168 8.09 10.95 -7.95
N GLU A 169 8.58 12.21 -7.91
CA GLU A 169 9.95 12.52 -8.32
C GLU A 169 10.98 12.00 -7.31
N ASN A 170 10.68 12.02 -6.02
CA ASN A 170 11.55 11.42 -5.01
C ASN A 170 11.67 9.90 -5.23
N LEU A 171 10.56 9.21 -5.45
CA LEU A 171 10.58 7.78 -5.74
C LEU A 171 11.34 7.46 -7.03
N ARG A 172 11.16 8.29 -8.07
CA ARG A 172 11.91 8.17 -9.33
C ARG A 172 13.41 8.26 -9.11
N LYS A 173 13.87 9.24 -8.34
CA LYS A 173 15.29 9.42 -8.03
C LYS A 173 15.83 8.26 -7.20
N MET A 174 15.06 7.76 -6.24
CA MET A 174 15.42 6.56 -5.49
C MET A 174 15.66 5.38 -6.42
N LEU A 175 14.75 5.12 -7.38
CA LEU A 175 14.90 4.05 -8.35
C LEU A 175 16.10 4.26 -9.27
N LEU A 176 16.36 5.50 -9.70
CA LEU A 176 17.54 5.83 -10.51
C LEU A 176 18.84 5.61 -9.73
N ALA A 177 18.93 6.07 -8.49
CA ALA A 177 20.09 5.84 -7.62
C ALA A 177 20.30 4.34 -7.37
N MET A 178 19.23 3.60 -7.09
CA MET A 178 19.24 2.14 -6.88
C MET A 178 19.68 1.36 -8.13
N SER A 179 19.38 1.88 -9.34
CA SER A 179 19.85 1.27 -10.60
C SER A 179 21.35 1.45 -10.84
N GLN A 180 21.96 2.45 -10.20
CA GLN A 180 23.41 2.66 -10.24
C GLN A 180 24.12 1.84 -9.17
N ASP A 181 23.65 1.91 -7.93
CA ASP A 181 24.15 1.13 -6.81
C ASP A 181 23.06 0.92 -5.75
N VAL A 182 22.72 -0.34 -5.48
CA VAL A 182 21.67 -0.70 -4.51
C VAL A 182 22.03 -0.33 -3.07
N ARG A 183 23.34 -0.18 -2.75
CA ARG A 183 23.82 0.21 -1.42
C ARG A 183 23.26 1.57 -1.00
N VAL A 184 23.05 2.49 -1.95
CA VAL A 184 22.39 3.77 -1.70
C VAL A 184 21.02 3.57 -1.03
N MET A 185 20.24 2.61 -1.52
CA MET A 185 18.92 2.33 -0.96
C MET A 185 18.99 1.63 0.40
N ILE A 186 19.96 0.74 0.59
CA ILE A 186 20.19 0.07 1.88
C ILE A 186 20.53 1.10 2.96
N ILE A 187 21.45 2.04 2.68
CA ILE A 187 21.80 3.13 3.58
C ILE A 187 20.56 3.99 3.88
N LYS A 188 19.76 4.31 2.87
CA LYS A 188 18.54 5.11 3.05
C LYS A 188 17.44 4.40 3.85
N LEU A 189 17.34 3.07 3.75
CA LEU A 189 16.46 2.26 4.60
C LEU A 189 16.92 2.28 6.06
N CYS A 190 18.23 2.18 6.31
CA CYS A 190 18.81 2.29 7.66
C CYS A 190 18.61 3.69 8.25
N ASP A 191 18.82 4.75 7.47
CA ASP A 191 18.51 6.13 7.85
C ASP A 191 17.03 6.27 8.23
N ARG A 192 16.11 5.81 7.37
CA ARG A 192 14.67 5.85 7.63
C ARG A 192 14.30 5.08 8.90
N LEU A 193 14.88 3.90 9.10
CA LEU A 193 14.61 3.09 10.27
C LEU A 193 15.05 3.81 11.57
N HIS A 194 16.25 4.38 11.59
CA HIS A 194 16.70 5.13 12.77
C HIS A 194 15.85 6.38 13.00
N ASN A 195 15.45 7.07 11.95
CA ASN A 195 14.54 8.20 12.04
C ASN A 195 13.16 7.79 12.59
N MET A 196 12.63 6.62 12.22
CA MET A 196 11.39 6.10 12.80
C MET A 196 11.54 5.66 14.26
N ARG A 197 12.72 5.16 14.66
CA ARG A 197 13.05 4.83 16.07
C ARG A 197 13.08 6.06 16.98
N THR A 198 13.43 7.23 16.43
CA THR A 198 13.56 8.50 17.17
C THR A 198 12.42 9.48 16.90
N GLY A 199 11.36 9.04 16.22
CA GLY A 199 10.26 9.87 15.73
C GLY A 199 9.38 10.46 16.84
N ASP A 200 9.42 9.95 18.06
CA ASP A 200 8.64 10.47 19.19
C ASP A 200 8.94 11.94 19.51
N ALA A 201 10.15 12.41 19.20
CA ALA A 201 10.53 13.82 19.34
C ALA A 201 9.93 14.74 18.24
N TRP A 202 9.23 14.22 17.25
CA TRP A 202 8.62 15.02 16.20
C TRP A 202 7.21 15.49 16.57
N PRO A 203 6.74 16.64 16.02
CA PRO A 203 5.35 17.01 16.08
C PRO A 203 4.45 15.92 15.47
N GLU A 204 3.24 15.75 15.99
CA GLU A 204 2.33 14.69 15.61
C GLU A 204 2.08 14.61 14.09
N GLN A 205 1.81 15.74 13.45
CA GLN A 205 1.61 15.78 12.00
C GLN A 205 2.83 15.24 11.23
N LYS A 206 4.04 15.65 11.61
CA LYS A 206 5.27 15.17 10.98
C LYS A 206 5.47 13.67 11.20
N ARG A 207 5.12 13.14 12.38
CA ARG A 207 5.17 11.69 12.67
C ARG A 207 4.27 10.92 11.73
N ARG A 208 3.01 11.36 11.59
CA ARG A 208 2.02 10.72 10.71
C ARG A 208 2.42 10.77 9.25
N ASP A 209 2.90 11.91 8.76
CA ASP A 209 3.34 12.06 7.36
C ASP A 209 4.53 11.15 7.06
N LYS A 210 5.52 11.11 7.97
CA LYS A 210 6.69 10.23 7.82
C LYS A 210 6.34 8.75 7.94
N ALA A 211 5.41 8.39 8.84
CA ALA A 211 4.91 7.03 8.95
C ALA A 211 4.16 6.59 7.68
N ARG A 212 3.32 7.46 7.11
CA ARG A 212 2.62 7.17 5.85
C ARG A 212 3.60 6.98 4.69
N GLU A 213 4.55 7.90 4.52
CA GLU A 213 5.61 7.77 3.52
C GLU A 213 6.40 6.46 3.68
N THR A 214 6.68 6.08 4.94
CA THR A 214 7.39 4.84 5.25
C THR A 214 6.60 3.60 4.85
N MET A 215 5.30 3.56 5.16
CA MET A 215 4.41 2.46 4.79
C MET A 215 4.20 2.34 3.28
N GLU A 216 4.09 3.48 2.59
CA GLU A 216 3.75 3.50 1.17
C GLU A 216 4.96 3.31 0.25
N VAL A 217 6.18 3.62 0.71
CA VAL A 217 7.39 3.62 -0.12
C VAL A 217 8.48 2.73 0.45
N TYR A 218 8.96 3.01 1.68
CA TYR A 218 10.16 2.37 2.21
C TYR A 218 9.95 0.90 2.61
N ALA A 219 8.85 0.57 3.28
CA ALA A 219 8.56 -0.80 3.67
C ALA A 219 8.34 -1.73 2.46
N PRO A 220 7.60 -1.32 1.40
CA PRO A 220 7.53 -2.08 0.15
C PRO A 220 8.89 -2.28 -0.54
N ILE A 221 9.75 -1.27 -0.58
CA ILE A 221 11.11 -1.40 -1.15
C ILE A 221 11.95 -2.38 -0.32
N ALA A 222 11.93 -2.27 1.02
CA ALA A 222 12.61 -3.23 1.90
C ALA A 222 12.13 -4.67 1.67
N ASN A 223 10.81 -4.85 1.47
CA ASN A 223 10.22 -6.15 1.10
C ASN A 223 10.74 -6.68 -0.24
N ARG A 224 10.83 -5.83 -1.26
CA ARG A 224 11.35 -6.20 -2.60
C ARG A 224 12.84 -6.52 -2.56
N LEU A 225 13.62 -5.81 -1.74
CA LEU A 225 15.03 -6.11 -1.51
C LEU A 225 15.23 -7.34 -0.60
N GLY A 226 14.16 -7.89 -0.02
CA GLY A 226 14.21 -9.06 0.86
C GLY A 226 14.72 -8.79 2.27
N ILE A 227 14.90 -7.52 2.67
CA ILE A 227 15.41 -7.13 4.00
C ILE A 227 14.24 -7.12 4.98
N LEU A 228 13.82 -8.33 5.41
CA LEU A 228 12.57 -8.50 6.15
C LEU A 228 12.61 -7.88 7.55
N ASN A 229 13.76 -7.90 8.23
CA ASN A 229 13.90 -7.31 9.56
C ASN A 229 13.63 -5.81 9.54
N ILE A 230 14.24 -5.07 8.61
CA ILE A 230 13.99 -3.63 8.45
C ILE A 230 12.53 -3.38 8.04
N LYS A 231 12.00 -4.17 7.12
CA LYS A 231 10.60 -4.05 6.68
C LYS A 231 9.63 -4.19 7.85
N GLU A 232 9.76 -5.24 8.66
CA GLU A 232 8.84 -5.51 9.78
C GLU A 232 8.91 -4.41 10.83
N GLU A 233 10.10 -3.95 11.19
CA GLU A 233 10.24 -2.86 12.16
C GLU A 233 9.73 -1.52 11.62
N LEU A 234 9.95 -1.20 10.35
CA LEU A 234 9.39 0.00 9.72
C LEU A 234 7.85 -0.03 9.72
N GLU A 235 7.24 -1.18 9.43
CA GLU A 235 5.79 -1.35 9.46
C GLU A 235 5.24 -1.21 10.89
N ASP A 236 5.83 -1.86 11.88
CA ASP A 236 5.37 -1.81 13.28
C ASP A 236 5.46 -0.41 13.86
N ARG A 237 6.58 0.30 13.65
CA ARG A 237 6.76 1.69 14.10
C ARG A 237 5.83 2.66 13.38
N SER A 238 5.61 2.44 12.10
CA SER A 238 4.67 3.27 11.33
C SER A 238 3.24 3.06 11.82
N LEU A 239 2.83 1.82 12.12
CA LEU A 239 1.53 1.52 12.70
C LEU A 239 1.34 2.22 14.05
N HIS A 240 2.36 2.18 14.92
CA HIS A 240 2.33 2.85 16.22
C HIS A 240 2.01 4.35 16.09
N TYR A 241 2.53 5.03 15.04
CA TYR A 241 2.25 6.45 14.79
C TYR A 241 0.94 6.70 14.04
N LEU A 242 0.46 5.77 13.21
CA LEU A 242 -0.75 5.92 12.40
C LEU A 242 -2.02 5.49 13.15
N ASP A 243 -1.97 4.36 13.86
CA ASP A 243 -3.07 3.84 14.70
C ASP A 243 -2.52 3.29 16.01
N PRO A 244 -2.20 4.17 17.00
CA PRO A 244 -1.70 3.74 18.31
C PRO A 244 -2.64 2.78 19.02
N VAL A 245 -3.96 3.02 18.91
CA VAL A 245 -4.97 2.18 19.57
C VAL A 245 -4.97 0.76 19.05
N GLY A 246 -4.89 0.61 17.72
CA GLY A 246 -4.79 -0.72 17.10
C GLY A 246 -3.47 -1.42 17.43
N TYR A 247 -2.38 -0.65 17.53
CA TYR A 247 -1.08 -1.16 17.95
C TYR A 247 -1.11 -1.71 19.39
N GLU A 248 -1.63 -0.92 20.35
CA GLU A 248 -1.74 -1.30 21.75
C GLU A 248 -2.67 -2.50 21.96
N GLU A 249 -3.79 -2.56 21.25
CA GLU A 249 -4.73 -3.70 21.31
C GLU A 249 -4.03 -5.01 20.96
N ILE A 250 -3.26 -5.02 19.87
CA ILE A 250 -2.55 -6.23 19.43
C ILE A 250 -1.40 -6.56 20.39
N SER A 251 -0.67 -5.53 20.86
CA SER A 251 0.40 -5.71 21.86
C SER A 251 -0.14 -6.36 23.14
N ARG A 252 -1.32 -5.92 23.60
CA ARG A 252 -2.01 -6.52 24.75
C ARG A 252 -2.41 -7.97 24.48
N LEU A 253 -3.03 -8.26 23.35
CA LEU A 253 -3.41 -9.62 22.96
C LEU A 253 -2.22 -10.58 22.88
N LEU A 254 -1.05 -10.10 22.45
CA LEU A 254 0.19 -10.86 22.44
C LEU A 254 0.74 -11.09 23.85
N SER A 255 0.67 -10.09 24.73
CA SER A 255 1.20 -10.17 26.12
C SER A 255 0.32 -11.07 27.02
N GLU A 256 -0.98 -11.13 26.80
CA GLU A 256 -1.93 -11.97 27.54
C GLU A 256 -1.72 -13.48 27.30
N ARG A 257 -0.99 -13.85 26.24
CA ARG A 257 -0.70 -15.27 25.93
C ARG A 257 0.77 -15.59 26.18
N SER A 258 1.04 -16.61 26.96
CA SER A 258 2.40 -17.12 27.26
C SER A 258 3.06 -17.78 26.03
N GLY A 259 3.13 -17.05 24.90
CA GLY A 259 3.62 -17.60 23.63
C GLY A 259 5.10 -18.00 23.67
N GLU A 260 5.93 -17.36 24.48
CA GLU A 260 7.35 -17.69 24.58
C GLU A 260 7.59 -19.03 25.26
N GLU A 261 6.90 -19.33 26.35
CA GLU A 261 7.00 -20.62 27.05
C GLU A 261 6.49 -21.76 26.16
N PHE A 262 5.35 -21.54 25.49
CA PHE A 262 4.80 -22.48 24.51
C PHE A 262 5.82 -22.80 23.41
N LEU A 263 6.37 -21.76 22.76
CA LEU A 263 7.37 -21.92 21.69
C LEU A 263 8.66 -22.58 22.18
N ALA A 264 9.07 -22.33 23.44
CA ALA A 264 10.23 -22.98 24.03
C ALA A 264 10.00 -24.48 24.19
N GLY A 265 8.85 -24.88 24.72
CA GLY A 265 8.47 -26.29 24.87
C GLY A 265 8.40 -27.03 23.54
N VAL A 266 7.71 -26.44 22.56
CA VAL A 266 7.58 -27.01 21.21
C VAL A 266 8.95 -27.13 20.53
N SER A 267 9.80 -26.08 20.62
CA SER A 267 11.15 -26.12 20.02
C SER A 267 12.01 -27.24 20.58
N ALA A 268 12.01 -27.44 21.90
CA ALA A 268 12.78 -28.51 22.55
C ALA A 268 12.31 -29.92 22.12
N LEU A 269 10.98 -30.12 21.99
CA LEU A 269 10.42 -31.39 21.51
C LEU A 269 10.82 -31.67 20.07
N ILE A 270 10.75 -30.66 19.19
CA ILE A 270 11.14 -30.78 17.78
C ILE A 270 12.63 -31.09 17.67
N GLU A 271 13.48 -30.34 18.36
CA GLU A 271 14.94 -30.52 18.36
C GLU A 271 15.30 -31.93 18.76
N LYS A 272 14.75 -32.43 19.88
CA LYS A 272 14.95 -33.81 20.34
C LYS A 272 14.54 -34.84 19.27
N ARG A 273 13.40 -34.67 18.61
CA ARG A 273 12.91 -35.60 17.58
C ARG A 273 13.78 -35.60 16.33
N LEU A 274 14.32 -34.43 15.94
CA LEU A 274 15.26 -34.30 14.83
C LEU A 274 16.56 -35.08 15.14
N GLU A 275 17.12 -34.89 16.34
CA GLU A 275 18.33 -35.61 16.78
C GLU A 275 18.13 -37.12 16.83
N GLU A 276 17.01 -37.59 17.40
CA GLU A 276 16.64 -39.04 17.43
C GLU A 276 16.49 -39.62 16.03
N SER A 277 16.18 -38.81 15.04
CA SER A 277 16.00 -39.24 13.64
C SER A 277 17.27 -39.07 12.80
N GLY A 278 18.42 -38.72 13.41
CA GLY A 278 19.72 -38.59 12.76
C GLY A 278 19.92 -37.25 12.04
N ILE A 279 19.07 -36.25 12.24
CA ILE A 279 19.26 -34.88 11.72
C ILE A 279 19.93 -34.06 12.83
N HIS A 280 21.26 -33.92 12.73
CA HIS A 280 22.08 -33.24 13.72
C HIS A 280 22.43 -31.81 13.29
N GLY A 281 22.67 -30.93 14.28
CA GLY A 281 23.10 -29.55 14.01
C GLY A 281 21.97 -28.59 13.53
N ALA A 282 20.72 -29.01 13.69
CA ALA A 282 19.57 -28.11 13.47
C ALA A 282 19.64 -26.90 14.40
N THR A 283 19.41 -25.70 13.87
CA THR A 283 19.30 -24.48 14.66
C THR A 283 17.83 -24.08 14.77
N MET A 284 17.34 -23.98 16.00
CA MET A 284 15.95 -23.58 16.25
C MET A 284 15.86 -22.09 16.55
N LYS A 285 14.99 -21.37 15.82
CA LYS A 285 14.65 -19.96 16.13
C LYS A 285 13.14 -19.85 16.38
N ARG A 286 12.77 -19.15 17.43
CA ARG A 286 11.38 -18.85 17.75
C ARG A 286 11.01 -17.49 17.18
N ARG A 287 9.80 -17.35 16.69
CA ARG A 287 9.32 -16.12 16.10
C ARG A 287 7.87 -15.86 16.49
N VAL A 288 7.60 -14.64 16.91
CA VAL A 288 6.25 -14.08 17.00
C VAL A 288 6.05 -13.15 15.81
N LYS A 289 4.88 -13.21 15.19
CA LYS A 289 4.52 -12.37 14.03
C LYS A 289 4.51 -10.90 14.41
N SER A 290 4.97 -10.02 13.51
CA SER A 290 4.97 -8.57 13.70
C SER A 290 3.56 -8.03 13.99
N ILE A 291 3.47 -6.96 14.78
CA ILE A 291 2.20 -6.34 15.18
C ILE A 291 1.42 -5.89 13.93
N TYR A 292 2.08 -5.26 12.96
CA TYR A 292 1.44 -4.88 11.69
C TYR A 292 0.97 -6.11 10.89
N GLY A 293 1.73 -7.20 10.90
CA GLY A 293 1.34 -8.45 10.26
C GLY A 293 0.05 -9.03 10.81
N ILE A 294 -0.18 -8.91 12.13
CA ILE A 294 -1.43 -9.30 12.81
C ILE A 294 -2.52 -8.28 12.50
N TYR A 295 -2.22 -6.96 12.66
CA TYR A 295 -3.12 -5.85 12.36
C TYR A 295 -3.75 -5.99 10.96
N ARG A 296 -2.94 -6.25 9.94
CA ARG A 296 -3.43 -6.45 8.57
C ARG A 296 -4.42 -7.61 8.46
N LYS A 297 -4.17 -8.71 9.16
CA LYS A 297 -5.08 -9.86 9.15
C LYS A 297 -6.38 -9.57 9.89
N MET A 298 -6.31 -8.90 11.03
CA MET A 298 -7.50 -8.57 11.82
C MET A 298 -8.37 -7.49 11.14
N PHE A 299 -7.77 -6.37 10.77
CA PHE A 299 -8.52 -5.17 10.38
C PHE A 299 -8.65 -4.97 8.86
N VAL A 300 -7.75 -5.52 8.05
CA VAL A 300 -7.84 -5.45 6.58
C VAL A 300 -8.50 -6.71 6.00
N GLN A 301 -8.12 -7.90 6.50
CA GLN A 301 -8.69 -9.18 6.06
C GLN A 301 -9.89 -9.63 6.90
N ASN A 302 -10.28 -8.87 7.92
CA ASN A 302 -11.45 -9.08 8.78
C ASN A 302 -11.45 -10.43 9.52
N LYS A 303 -10.28 -10.88 10.01
CA LYS A 303 -10.12 -12.10 10.82
C LYS A 303 -10.11 -11.77 12.30
N SER A 304 -10.67 -12.64 13.12
CA SER A 304 -10.44 -12.59 14.56
C SER A 304 -8.99 -13.01 14.88
N PHE A 305 -8.48 -12.62 16.05
CA PHE A 305 -7.14 -13.02 16.48
C PHE A 305 -6.95 -14.55 16.51
N ASP A 306 -8.00 -15.29 16.92
CA ASP A 306 -8.01 -16.75 16.99
C ASP A 306 -7.99 -17.45 15.62
N GLU A 307 -8.37 -16.75 14.54
CA GLU A 307 -8.28 -17.25 13.16
C GLU A 307 -6.90 -17.01 12.54
N ILE A 308 -5.97 -16.38 13.27
CA ILE A 308 -4.60 -16.13 12.80
C ILE A 308 -3.69 -17.24 13.33
N TYR A 309 -3.57 -18.31 12.58
CA TYR A 309 -2.83 -19.52 12.98
C TYR A 309 -1.31 -19.42 12.86
N ASP A 310 -0.76 -18.32 12.36
CA ASP A 310 0.67 -18.04 12.17
C ASP A 310 1.18 -16.91 13.08
N VAL A 311 0.51 -16.67 14.22
CA VAL A 311 0.99 -15.74 15.25
C VAL A 311 2.30 -16.24 15.83
N TYR A 312 2.35 -17.53 16.14
CA TYR A 312 3.50 -18.22 16.70
C TYR A 312 4.16 -19.09 15.63
N ALA A 313 5.47 -19.03 15.52
CA ALA A 313 6.22 -19.82 14.57
C ALA A 313 7.52 -20.36 15.16
N VAL A 314 7.86 -21.59 14.78
CA VAL A 314 9.17 -22.20 15.01
C VAL A 314 9.89 -22.29 13.68
N ARG A 315 11.12 -21.82 13.64
CA ARG A 315 11.98 -21.89 12.45
C ARG A 315 13.06 -22.92 12.68
N ILE A 316 13.15 -23.88 11.76
CA ILE A 316 14.14 -24.96 11.73
C ILE A 316 15.14 -24.63 10.63
N ILE A 317 16.40 -24.47 11.00
CA ILE A 317 17.49 -24.15 10.07
C ILE A 317 18.41 -25.37 9.98
N LEU A 318 18.58 -25.88 8.76
CA LEU A 318 19.29 -27.09 8.43
C LEU A 318 20.40 -26.83 7.40
N ASP A 319 21.20 -27.81 7.09
CA ASP A 319 22.32 -27.62 6.16
C ASP A 319 21.91 -27.92 4.70
N THR A 320 21.05 -28.87 4.46
CA THR A 320 20.67 -29.30 3.11
C THR A 320 19.17 -29.24 2.83
N ILE A 321 18.81 -29.11 1.55
CA ILE A 321 17.41 -29.14 1.10
C ILE A 321 16.76 -30.49 1.41
N THR A 322 17.51 -31.60 1.27
CA THR A 322 17.01 -32.96 1.57
C THR A 322 16.61 -33.07 3.04
N GLU A 323 17.41 -32.56 3.95
CA GLU A 323 17.07 -32.50 5.37
C GLU A 323 15.82 -31.64 5.63
N CYS A 324 15.62 -30.55 4.88
CA CYS A 324 14.42 -29.73 5.01
C CYS A 324 13.14 -30.55 4.72
N TYR A 325 13.11 -31.33 3.67
CA TYR A 325 11.96 -32.19 3.36
C TYR A 325 11.83 -33.39 4.32
N SER A 326 12.94 -33.93 4.81
CA SER A 326 12.92 -34.97 5.83
C SER A 326 12.35 -34.45 7.16
N ALA A 327 12.78 -33.28 7.60
CA ALA A 327 12.25 -32.61 8.78
C ALA A 327 10.74 -32.33 8.65
N LEU A 328 10.25 -31.90 7.47
CA LEU A 328 8.81 -31.72 7.22
C LEU A 328 8.03 -33.02 7.49
N GLY A 329 8.53 -34.18 7.03
CA GLY A 329 7.92 -35.47 7.29
C GLY A 329 7.85 -35.79 8.79
N LEU A 330 8.91 -35.51 9.55
CA LEU A 330 8.95 -35.72 11.01
C LEU A 330 7.97 -34.77 11.74
N ILE A 331 7.85 -33.53 11.30
CA ILE A 331 6.89 -32.57 11.87
C ILE A 331 5.45 -33.04 11.66
N HIS A 332 5.13 -33.57 10.48
CA HIS A 332 3.79 -34.11 10.19
C HIS A 332 3.51 -35.44 10.90
N ASP A 333 4.53 -36.17 11.29
CA ASP A 333 4.42 -37.38 12.18
C ASP A 333 4.12 -36.95 13.63
N MET A 334 4.76 -35.85 14.11
CA MET A 334 4.57 -35.35 15.47
C MET A 334 3.26 -34.58 15.66
N TYR A 335 2.85 -33.81 14.66
CA TYR A 335 1.72 -32.85 14.73
C TYR A 335 0.82 -32.96 13.51
N HIS A 336 -0.47 -32.77 13.70
CA HIS A 336 -1.43 -32.82 12.60
C HIS A 336 -1.41 -31.49 11.80
N PRO A 337 -1.08 -31.52 10.49
CA PRO A 337 -1.09 -30.32 9.67
C PRO A 337 -2.52 -29.86 9.37
N LEU A 338 -2.72 -28.53 9.39
CA LEU A 338 -3.98 -27.91 8.96
C LEU A 338 -4.11 -28.00 7.44
N PRO A 339 -5.27 -28.46 6.91
CA PRO A 339 -5.49 -28.56 5.47
C PRO A 339 -5.31 -27.21 4.77
N ASN A 340 -4.73 -27.23 3.56
CA ASN A 340 -4.49 -26.04 2.72
C ASN A 340 -3.58 -24.95 3.35
N ARG A 341 -2.75 -25.34 4.34
CA ARG A 341 -1.82 -24.42 5.01
C ARG A 341 -0.34 -24.77 4.76
N PHE A 342 -0.08 -25.75 3.94
CA PHE A 342 1.27 -26.05 3.48
C PHE A 342 1.65 -25.16 2.29
N LYS A 343 2.89 -24.62 2.30
CA LYS A 343 3.46 -23.82 1.21
C LYS A 343 4.91 -24.22 1.00
N ASP A 344 5.26 -24.55 -0.22
CA ASP A 344 6.62 -24.87 -0.63
C ASP A 344 7.23 -23.69 -1.40
N TYR A 345 7.93 -22.83 -0.67
CA TYR A 345 8.71 -21.75 -1.27
C TYR A 345 10.17 -22.14 -1.57
N ILE A 346 10.56 -23.42 -1.34
CA ILE A 346 11.86 -23.93 -1.81
C ILE A 346 11.75 -24.24 -3.29
N SER A 347 10.72 -24.97 -3.69
CA SER A 347 10.46 -25.33 -5.09
C SER A 347 9.97 -24.13 -5.91
N THR A 348 9.22 -23.22 -5.29
CA THR A 348 8.67 -22.01 -5.94
C THR A 348 9.04 -20.77 -5.12
N PRO A 349 10.28 -20.24 -5.29
CA PRO A 349 10.73 -19.07 -4.53
C PRO A 349 9.87 -17.84 -4.79
N LYS A 350 9.74 -16.98 -3.78
CA LYS A 350 9.12 -15.66 -3.97
C LYS A 350 9.99 -14.73 -4.82
N PRO A 351 9.45 -13.69 -5.47
CA PRO A 351 10.21 -12.77 -6.32
C PRO A 351 11.36 -12.07 -5.61
N ASN A 352 11.25 -11.86 -4.30
CA ASN A 352 12.34 -11.32 -3.48
C ASN A 352 13.40 -12.37 -3.11
N GLY A 353 13.31 -13.57 -3.69
CA GLY A 353 14.23 -14.68 -3.44
C GLY A 353 14.00 -15.42 -2.12
N TYR A 354 12.91 -15.18 -1.40
CA TYR A 354 12.59 -15.89 -0.17
C TYR A 354 12.27 -17.36 -0.43
N GLN A 355 12.92 -18.26 0.30
CA GLN A 355 12.75 -19.72 0.24
C GLN A 355 12.54 -20.30 1.64
N SER A 356 11.54 -21.14 1.81
CA SER A 356 11.26 -21.91 3.04
C SER A 356 10.11 -22.87 2.80
N LEU A 357 10.04 -24.01 3.48
CA LEU A 357 8.81 -24.77 3.64
C LEU A 357 8.01 -24.17 4.79
N HIS A 358 6.72 -23.97 4.60
CA HIS A 358 5.81 -23.51 5.64
C HIS A 358 4.71 -24.52 5.84
N THR A 359 4.50 -24.96 7.06
CA THR A 359 3.35 -25.76 7.43
C THR A 359 2.76 -25.25 8.74
N THR A 360 1.45 -25.17 8.81
CA THR A 360 0.73 -24.84 10.05
C THR A 360 0.22 -26.13 10.66
N VAL A 361 0.56 -26.34 11.92
CA VAL A 361 0.20 -27.56 12.66
C VAL A 361 -0.48 -27.22 13.98
N ILE A 362 -1.16 -28.19 14.58
CA ILE A 362 -1.81 -28.03 15.88
C ILE A 362 -0.94 -28.70 16.94
N GLY A 363 -0.51 -27.93 17.95
CA GLY A 363 0.23 -28.41 19.10
C GLY A 363 -0.62 -29.28 20.04
N HIS A 364 0.03 -29.97 20.97
CA HIS A 364 -0.66 -30.83 21.94
C HIS A 364 -1.68 -30.11 22.83
N GLU A 365 -1.47 -28.80 23.03
CA GLU A 365 -2.39 -27.93 23.78
C GLU A 365 -3.56 -27.37 22.94
N GLY A 366 -3.69 -27.82 21.68
CA GLY A 366 -4.67 -27.31 20.74
C GLY A 366 -4.33 -25.94 20.15
N ILE A 367 -3.15 -25.40 20.44
CA ILE A 367 -2.69 -24.10 19.93
C ILE A 367 -2.07 -24.31 18.55
N PRO A 368 -2.56 -23.63 17.49
CA PRO A 368 -1.95 -23.68 16.18
C PRO A 368 -0.67 -22.87 16.12
N PHE A 369 0.35 -23.39 15.43
CA PHE A 369 1.60 -22.68 15.16
C PHE A 369 2.15 -23.03 13.78
N GLU A 370 2.94 -22.11 13.23
CA GLU A 370 3.61 -22.31 11.93
C GLU A 370 5.00 -22.91 12.14
N VAL A 371 5.37 -23.90 11.35
CA VAL A 371 6.74 -24.39 11.26
C VAL A 371 7.33 -23.95 9.93
N GLN A 372 8.45 -23.23 9.99
CA GLN A 372 9.22 -22.76 8.86
C GLN A 372 10.53 -23.53 8.77
N ILE A 373 10.76 -24.24 7.66
CA ILE A 373 11.94 -25.09 7.49
C ILE A 373 12.74 -24.58 6.30
N ARG A 374 14.04 -24.36 6.50
CA ARG A 374 14.92 -23.82 5.45
C ARG A 374 16.39 -24.10 5.74
N THR A 375 17.24 -23.96 4.72
CA THR A 375 18.68 -24.09 4.91
C THR A 375 19.29 -22.83 5.53
N ARG A 376 20.54 -22.93 6.05
CA ARG A 376 21.28 -21.76 6.58
C ARG A 376 21.40 -20.66 5.53
N GLN A 377 21.70 -21.01 4.29
CA GLN A 377 21.80 -20.05 3.19
C GLN A 377 20.44 -19.35 2.91
N MET A 378 19.33 -20.10 2.95
CA MET A 378 17.98 -19.54 2.79
C MET A 378 17.60 -18.65 3.98
N ASP A 379 18.04 -18.96 5.21
CA ASP A 379 17.81 -18.15 6.40
C ASP A 379 18.50 -16.81 6.30
N GLU A 380 19.77 -16.81 5.94
CA GLU A 380 20.55 -15.58 5.72
C GLU A 380 19.95 -14.73 4.61
N GLN A 381 19.57 -15.35 3.49
CA GLN A 381 18.92 -14.64 2.40
C GLN A 381 17.59 -14.04 2.81
N ALA A 382 16.80 -14.72 3.64
CA ALA A 382 15.52 -14.22 4.12
C ALA A 382 15.67 -13.08 5.14
N GLU A 383 16.75 -13.05 5.93
CA GLU A 383 16.99 -11.99 6.93
C GLU A 383 17.64 -10.75 6.31
N TYR A 384 18.67 -10.94 5.46
CA TYR A 384 19.48 -9.85 4.92
C TYR A 384 19.15 -9.49 3.46
N GLY A 385 18.37 -10.32 2.76
CA GLY A 385 17.96 -10.06 1.38
C GLY A 385 19.13 -9.84 0.44
N VAL A 386 19.08 -8.72 -0.28
CA VAL A 386 20.17 -8.32 -1.21
C VAL A 386 21.47 -8.06 -0.47
N ALA A 387 21.44 -7.61 0.78
CA ALA A 387 22.64 -7.35 1.58
C ALA A 387 23.45 -8.63 1.88
N ALA A 388 22.81 -9.81 1.92
CA ALA A 388 23.50 -11.08 2.10
C ALA A 388 24.62 -11.32 1.07
N HIS A 389 24.51 -10.71 -0.12
CA HIS A 389 25.54 -10.82 -1.17
C HIS A 389 26.88 -10.18 -0.76
N TRP A 390 26.86 -9.07 -0.01
CA TRP A 390 28.07 -8.45 0.51
C TRP A 390 28.71 -9.24 1.65
N LYS A 391 27.92 -10.12 2.29
CA LYS A 391 28.40 -10.99 3.35
C LYS A 391 29.36 -12.08 2.83
N TYR A 392 29.27 -12.45 1.54
CA TYR A 392 30.04 -13.56 0.92
C TYR A 392 30.87 -13.14 -0.29
N LYS A 393 31.37 -11.92 -0.37
CA LYS A 393 32.12 -11.37 -1.53
C LYS A 393 33.51 -12.01 -1.76
N GLU A 394 33.66 -13.31 -1.53
CA GLU A 394 34.82 -14.12 -1.90
C GLU A 394 34.42 -15.13 -2.99
N GLY A 395 34.21 -14.67 -4.27
CA GLY A 395 33.99 -15.59 -5.39
C GLY A 395 33.44 -14.95 -6.66
N LEU A 396 34.10 -15.23 -7.79
CA LEU A 396 33.78 -14.83 -9.17
C LEU A 396 32.40 -15.40 -9.63
N GLY A 397 31.27 -14.79 -9.34
CA GLY A 397 29.97 -15.26 -9.82
C GLY A 397 28.75 -14.50 -9.26
N GLY A 398 28.98 -13.47 -8.45
CA GLY A 398 27.90 -12.79 -7.72
C GLY A 398 27.17 -11.69 -8.49
N HIS A 399 27.72 -11.12 -9.54
CA HIS A 399 27.11 -10.01 -10.28
C HIS A 399 25.84 -10.41 -11.03
N ASP A 400 25.80 -11.58 -11.66
CA ASP A 400 24.64 -12.03 -12.45
C ASP A 400 23.37 -12.21 -11.59
N LYS A 401 23.52 -12.78 -10.38
CA LYS A 401 22.37 -12.98 -9.47
C LYS A 401 21.85 -11.68 -8.86
N LEU A 402 22.72 -10.71 -8.62
CA LEU A 402 22.32 -9.38 -8.15
C LEU A 402 21.57 -8.62 -9.25
N ASP A 403 22.06 -8.70 -10.48
CA ASP A 403 21.46 -8.09 -11.65
C ASP A 403 20.05 -8.64 -11.94
N GLU A 404 19.83 -9.94 -11.79
CA GLU A 404 18.51 -10.55 -11.89
C GLU A 404 17.54 -10.02 -10.81
N ARG A 405 18.02 -9.88 -9.56
CA ARG A 405 17.21 -9.37 -8.46
C ARG A 405 16.84 -7.90 -8.58
N LEU A 406 17.65 -7.12 -9.30
CA LEU A 406 17.42 -5.71 -9.58
C LEU A 406 16.74 -5.48 -10.95
N ALA A 407 16.46 -6.53 -11.70
CA ALA A 407 15.81 -6.44 -13.01
C ALA A 407 14.47 -5.68 -12.94
N TRP A 408 13.71 -5.86 -11.84
CA TRP A 408 12.47 -5.12 -11.62
C TRP A 408 12.67 -3.60 -11.54
N VAL A 409 13.80 -3.12 -11.00
CA VAL A 409 14.12 -1.67 -10.95
C VAL A 409 14.31 -1.14 -12.35
N ARG A 410 15.08 -1.87 -13.18
CA ARG A 410 15.30 -1.50 -14.58
C ARG A 410 13.99 -1.49 -15.36
N GLN A 411 13.16 -2.51 -15.14
CA GLN A 411 11.83 -2.62 -15.76
C GLN A 411 10.91 -1.47 -15.35
N LEU A 412 10.89 -1.08 -14.06
CA LEU A 412 10.14 0.09 -13.60
C LEU A 412 10.64 1.38 -14.25
N LEU A 413 11.95 1.56 -14.37
CA LEU A 413 12.54 2.73 -15.02
C LEU A 413 12.27 2.75 -16.55
N GLU A 414 12.29 1.61 -17.22
CA GLU A 414 11.93 1.50 -18.63
C GLU A 414 10.43 1.80 -18.86
N ASN A 415 9.56 1.24 -18.02
CA ASN A 415 8.13 1.53 -18.05
C ASN A 415 7.84 3.03 -17.86
N GLN A 416 8.65 3.70 -17.03
CA GLN A 416 8.56 5.12 -16.80
C GLN A 416 8.93 5.99 -18.02
N ARG A 417 9.91 5.57 -18.84
CA ARG A 417 10.27 6.31 -20.05
C ARG A 417 9.13 6.39 -21.07
N VAL A 418 8.16 5.51 -20.94
CA VAL A 418 6.97 5.42 -21.80
C VAL A 418 5.78 6.17 -21.20
N SER A 419 5.70 6.29 -19.89
CA SER A 419 4.66 7.01 -19.15
C SER A 419 5.18 8.41 -18.78
N GLU A 420 4.76 9.43 -19.54
CA GLU A 420 5.18 10.82 -19.33
C GLU A 420 4.37 11.53 -18.24
N ASP A 421 3.49 10.80 -17.54
CA ASP A 421 2.54 11.34 -16.57
C ASP A 421 2.92 10.99 -15.13
N SER A 422 3.29 12.02 -14.36
CA SER A 422 3.78 11.87 -12.97
C SER A 422 2.72 11.32 -11.99
N GLY A 423 1.43 11.60 -12.22
CA GLY A 423 0.35 11.15 -11.31
C GLY A 423 0.05 9.66 -11.44
N ASN A 424 0.05 9.14 -12.67
CA ASN A 424 -0.11 7.70 -12.92
C ASN A 424 1.11 6.90 -12.46
N LEU A 425 2.31 7.51 -12.48
CA LEU A 425 3.54 6.88 -12.05
C LEU A 425 3.48 6.40 -10.59
N LEU A 426 3.04 7.25 -9.68
CA LEU A 426 2.91 6.88 -8.26
C LEU A 426 1.92 5.73 -8.05
N HIS A 427 0.81 5.77 -8.76
CA HIS A 427 -0.21 4.72 -8.67
C HIS A 427 0.30 3.38 -9.22
N ASP A 428 0.94 3.41 -10.39
CA ASP A 428 1.49 2.22 -11.04
C ASP A 428 2.64 1.63 -10.21
N LEU A 429 3.55 2.49 -9.68
CA LEU A 429 4.63 2.06 -8.80
C LEU A 429 4.13 1.47 -7.47
N LYS A 430 3.12 2.09 -6.85
CA LYS A 430 2.49 1.56 -5.63
C LYS A 430 1.84 0.20 -5.89
N SER A 431 1.17 0.04 -7.04
CA SER A 431 0.56 -1.23 -7.44
C SER A 431 1.60 -2.34 -7.62
N ASP A 432 2.73 -2.05 -8.26
CA ASP A 432 3.81 -3.01 -8.49
C ASP A 432 4.61 -3.35 -7.23
N LEU A 433 4.58 -2.47 -6.22
CA LEU A 433 5.25 -2.68 -4.93
C LEU A 433 4.37 -3.44 -3.92
N LEU A 434 3.08 -3.71 -4.22
CA LEU A 434 2.19 -4.39 -3.29
C LEU A 434 2.66 -5.82 -2.99
N PRO A 435 2.53 -6.28 -1.73
CA PRO A 435 3.09 -7.56 -1.29
C PRO A 435 2.23 -8.79 -1.61
N GLU A 436 1.00 -8.62 -2.11
CA GLU A 436 0.10 -9.75 -2.42
C GLU A 436 0.30 -10.20 -3.86
N GLU A 437 0.67 -11.47 -4.02
CA GLU A 437 1.01 -12.09 -5.28
C GLU A 437 0.18 -13.36 -5.52
N VAL A 438 -0.12 -13.62 -6.78
CA VAL A 438 -0.76 -14.84 -7.25
C VAL A 438 0.20 -15.60 -8.19
N PHE A 439 0.22 -16.92 -8.08
CA PHE A 439 1.05 -17.81 -8.88
C PHE A 439 0.16 -18.62 -9.80
N ALA A 440 0.22 -18.37 -11.11
CA ALA A 440 -0.49 -19.12 -12.11
C ALA A 440 0.48 -19.91 -13.00
N PHE A 441 -0.01 -20.94 -13.65
CA PHE A 441 0.81 -21.87 -14.42
C PHE A 441 0.51 -21.76 -15.91
N THR A 442 1.55 -21.87 -16.73
CA THR A 442 1.35 -22.15 -18.16
C THR A 442 0.97 -23.63 -18.34
N PRO A 443 0.39 -24.04 -19.47
CA PRO A 443 0.15 -25.46 -19.77
C PRO A 443 1.42 -26.32 -19.80
N LYS A 444 2.60 -25.69 -19.88
CA LYS A 444 3.91 -26.37 -19.82
C LYS A 444 4.41 -26.56 -18.38
N GLY A 445 3.72 -25.98 -17.40
CA GLY A 445 4.10 -26.02 -15.99
C GLY A 445 4.98 -24.86 -15.54
N ASP A 446 5.28 -23.86 -16.41
CA ASP A 446 6.03 -22.68 -15.98
C ASP A 446 5.19 -21.85 -15.01
N VAL A 447 5.80 -21.40 -13.93
CA VAL A 447 5.14 -20.55 -12.93
C VAL A 447 5.26 -19.09 -13.33
N ILE A 448 4.13 -18.40 -13.45
CA ILE A 448 4.05 -16.97 -13.70
C ILE A 448 3.55 -16.28 -12.43
N ASN A 449 4.34 -15.35 -11.93
CA ASN A 449 3.99 -14.55 -10.76
C ASN A 449 3.38 -13.22 -11.17
N LEU A 450 2.24 -12.86 -10.55
CA LEU A 450 1.49 -11.64 -10.83
C LEU A 450 1.03 -10.98 -9.52
N PRO A 451 0.84 -9.66 -9.50
CA PRO A 451 0.21 -9.00 -8.36
C PRO A 451 -1.26 -9.45 -8.22
N ALA A 452 -1.74 -9.50 -6.99
CA ALA A 452 -3.14 -9.82 -6.72
C ALA A 452 -4.09 -8.87 -7.45
N GLY A 453 -5.11 -9.43 -8.10
CA GLY A 453 -6.05 -8.69 -8.94
C GLY A 453 -5.64 -8.57 -10.41
N ALA A 454 -4.48 -9.10 -10.81
CA ALA A 454 -4.06 -9.19 -12.20
C ALA A 454 -5.04 -10.04 -13.03
N THR A 455 -5.16 -9.72 -14.31
CA THR A 455 -6.10 -10.37 -15.24
C THR A 455 -5.39 -11.35 -16.17
N CYS A 456 -6.16 -12.13 -16.94
CA CYS A 456 -5.59 -12.99 -17.97
C CYS A 456 -4.80 -12.22 -19.04
N ILE A 457 -5.10 -10.95 -19.27
CA ILE A 457 -4.31 -10.08 -20.17
C ILE A 457 -2.94 -9.82 -19.54
N ASP A 458 -2.90 -9.48 -18.24
CA ASP A 458 -1.64 -9.28 -17.51
C ASP A 458 -0.76 -10.54 -17.57
N PHE A 459 -1.37 -11.72 -17.38
CA PHE A 459 -0.69 -13.01 -17.50
C PHE A 459 -0.07 -13.21 -18.90
N ALA A 460 -0.81 -12.89 -19.97
CA ALA A 460 -0.31 -13.03 -21.33
C ALA A 460 0.90 -12.11 -21.61
N TYR A 461 0.87 -10.88 -21.09
CA TYR A 461 2.00 -9.95 -21.20
C TYR A 461 3.18 -10.33 -20.29
N ALA A 462 2.95 -10.96 -19.17
CA ALA A 462 4.01 -11.47 -18.30
C ALA A 462 4.79 -12.63 -18.96
N ILE A 463 4.13 -13.45 -19.77
CA ILE A 463 4.82 -14.48 -20.56
C ILE A 463 5.73 -13.81 -21.61
N HIS A 464 5.16 -13.01 -22.49
CA HIS A 464 5.92 -12.29 -23.54
C HIS A 464 5.03 -11.26 -24.25
N SER A 465 5.61 -10.12 -24.68
CA SER A 465 4.89 -9.07 -25.42
C SER A 465 4.18 -9.57 -26.67
N ALA A 466 4.80 -10.51 -27.41
CA ALA A 466 4.17 -11.09 -28.61
C ALA A 466 2.96 -11.97 -28.29
N VAL A 467 2.94 -12.61 -27.11
CA VAL A 467 1.80 -13.40 -26.62
C VAL A 467 0.65 -12.46 -26.25
N GLY A 468 0.94 -11.43 -25.45
CA GLY A 468 -0.04 -10.41 -25.05
C GLY A 468 -0.65 -9.69 -26.26
N ASN A 469 0.19 -9.21 -27.18
CA ASN A 469 -0.28 -8.48 -28.39
C ASN A 469 -1.21 -9.32 -29.28
N ARG A 470 -1.02 -10.63 -29.33
CA ARG A 470 -1.78 -11.56 -30.18
C ARG A 470 -2.94 -12.25 -29.44
N MET A 471 -3.14 -11.99 -28.18
CA MET A 471 -4.19 -12.62 -27.38
C MET A 471 -5.57 -12.30 -27.96
N VAL A 472 -6.39 -13.33 -28.11
CA VAL A 472 -7.80 -13.23 -28.52
C VAL A 472 -8.76 -13.81 -27.50
N GLY A 473 -8.26 -14.62 -26.58
CA GLY A 473 -9.03 -15.24 -25.51
C GLY A 473 -8.12 -16.05 -24.59
N CYS A 474 -8.70 -16.64 -23.56
CA CYS A 474 -7.98 -17.50 -22.64
C CYS A 474 -8.86 -18.62 -22.10
N LYS A 475 -8.20 -19.71 -21.67
CA LYS A 475 -8.82 -20.78 -20.92
C LYS A 475 -8.15 -20.86 -19.56
N VAL A 476 -8.93 -21.01 -18.53
CA VAL A 476 -8.48 -21.26 -17.16
C VAL A 476 -8.96 -22.65 -16.78
N ASN A 477 -8.02 -23.54 -16.40
CA ASN A 477 -8.29 -24.91 -16.07
C ASN A 477 -9.14 -25.61 -17.15
N ASN A 478 -8.77 -25.44 -18.42
CA ASN A 478 -9.44 -25.94 -19.63
C ASN A 478 -10.84 -25.36 -19.93
N ARG A 479 -11.30 -24.31 -19.22
CA ARG A 479 -12.58 -23.65 -19.48
C ARG A 479 -12.35 -22.25 -20.05
N MET A 480 -13.11 -21.89 -21.09
CA MET A 480 -13.09 -20.53 -21.63
C MET A 480 -13.58 -19.55 -20.56
N VAL A 481 -12.82 -18.48 -20.35
CA VAL A 481 -13.16 -17.38 -19.45
C VAL A 481 -13.05 -16.03 -20.18
N PRO A 482 -13.71 -14.98 -19.69
CA PRO A 482 -13.49 -13.61 -20.19
C PRO A 482 -12.04 -13.18 -20.00
N ILE A 483 -11.54 -12.28 -20.86
CA ILE A 483 -10.14 -11.81 -20.83
C ILE A 483 -9.82 -10.98 -19.59
N ASP A 484 -10.82 -10.41 -18.93
CA ASP A 484 -10.76 -9.66 -17.68
C ASP A 484 -10.89 -10.54 -16.43
N HIS A 485 -10.92 -11.89 -16.60
CA HIS A 485 -10.90 -12.82 -15.48
C HIS A 485 -9.70 -12.54 -14.57
N VAL A 486 -9.98 -12.37 -13.28
CA VAL A 486 -8.95 -12.13 -12.26
C VAL A 486 -8.27 -13.44 -11.91
N VAL A 487 -6.96 -13.49 -12.12
CA VAL A 487 -6.14 -14.68 -11.93
C VAL A 487 -6.06 -15.06 -10.44
N ALA A 488 -6.25 -16.34 -10.14
CA ALA A 488 -6.08 -16.91 -8.80
C ALA A 488 -4.87 -17.86 -8.73
N THR A 489 -4.31 -18.01 -7.52
CA THR A 489 -3.18 -18.92 -7.32
C THR A 489 -3.58 -20.37 -7.59
N GLY A 490 -2.76 -21.07 -8.36
CA GLY A 490 -2.97 -22.48 -8.72
C GLY A 490 -3.71 -22.68 -10.05
N GLU A 491 -4.16 -21.60 -10.72
CA GLU A 491 -4.81 -21.71 -12.02
C GLU A 491 -3.82 -22.01 -13.15
N ILE A 492 -4.22 -22.91 -14.06
CA ILE A 492 -3.50 -23.20 -15.30
C ILE A 492 -4.14 -22.37 -16.40
N ILE A 493 -3.38 -21.45 -17.00
CA ILE A 493 -3.90 -20.48 -17.99
C ILE A 493 -3.31 -20.75 -19.37
N GLU A 494 -4.16 -21.07 -20.33
CA GLU A 494 -3.83 -21.20 -21.75
C GLU A 494 -4.27 -19.95 -22.50
N VAL A 495 -3.30 -19.21 -23.09
CA VAL A 495 -3.57 -18.02 -23.89
C VAL A 495 -3.84 -18.42 -25.34
N ILE A 496 -4.99 -18.03 -25.88
CA ILE A 496 -5.37 -18.27 -27.27
C ILE A 496 -4.85 -17.13 -28.12
N LEU A 497 -4.02 -17.47 -29.10
CA LEU A 497 -3.36 -16.51 -29.98
C LEU A 497 -4.14 -16.32 -31.30
N GLY A 498 -4.34 -15.09 -31.68
CA GLY A 498 -4.86 -14.68 -32.97
C GLY A 498 -3.76 -14.46 -34.03
N PRO A 499 -4.13 -13.94 -35.21
CA PRO A 499 -3.21 -13.55 -36.26
C PRO A 499 -2.14 -12.56 -35.78
N ALA A 500 -0.99 -12.54 -36.48
CA ALA A 500 0.17 -11.74 -36.04
C ALA A 500 -0.04 -10.21 -36.13
N ASP A 501 -0.94 -9.79 -36.95
CA ASP A 501 -1.29 -8.40 -37.28
C ASP A 501 -2.39 -7.79 -36.39
N LYS A 502 -3.05 -8.59 -35.55
CA LYS A 502 -4.23 -8.16 -34.80
C LYS A 502 -3.97 -7.07 -33.76
N GLY A 503 -2.88 -7.08 -33.08
CA GLY A 503 -2.55 -6.14 -32.00
C GLY A 503 -3.54 -6.10 -30.81
N PRO A 504 -3.19 -5.41 -29.70
CA PRO A 504 -4.05 -5.25 -28.53
C PRO A 504 -5.20 -4.25 -28.77
N SER A 505 -6.28 -4.36 -27.97
CA SER A 505 -7.32 -3.34 -27.91
C SER A 505 -6.95 -2.21 -26.94
N ARG A 506 -7.36 -0.96 -27.25
CA ARG A 506 -7.19 0.19 -26.33
C ARG A 506 -7.97 0.04 -25.03
N ASP A 507 -9.13 -0.60 -25.08
CA ASP A 507 -9.92 -0.86 -23.87
C ASP A 507 -9.20 -1.75 -22.85
N TRP A 508 -8.20 -2.52 -23.28
CA TRP A 508 -7.37 -3.31 -22.37
C TRP A 508 -6.62 -2.46 -21.36
N LEU A 509 -6.27 -1.21 -21.70
CA LEU A 509 -5.64 -0.26 -20.74
C LEU A 509 -6.50 0.02 -19.51
N LYS A 510 -7.82 -0.13 -19.61
CA LYS A 510 -8.78 0.01 -18.51
C LYS A 510 -8.89 -1.27 -17.66
N ILE A 511 -8.59 -2.42 -18.26
CA ILE A 511 -8.76 -3.76 -17.69
C ILE A 511 -7.49 -4.19 -16.94
N VAL A 512 -6.33 -4.04 -17.59
CA VAL A 512 -5.03 -4.49 -17.05
C VAL A 512 -4.66 -3.77 -15.76
N LYS A 513 -4.04 -4.50 -14.85
CA LYS A 513 -3.62 -4.00 -13.53
C LYS A 513 -2.12 -3.73 -13.47
N THR A 514 -1.31 -4.54 -14.16
CA THR A 514 0.15 -4.42 -14.09
C THR A 514 0.66 -3.23 -14.91
N SER A 515 1.67 -2.54 -14.41
CA SER A 515 2.36 -1.46 -15.13
C SER A 515 3.05 -2.00 -16.38
N GLU A 516 3.54 -3.23 -16.33
CA GLU A 516 4.18 -3.93 -17.43
C GLU A 516 3.24 -4.11 -18.62
N ALA A 517 2.03 -4.65 -18.41
CA ALA A 517 1.04 -4.82 -19.48
C ALA A 517 0.62 -3.45 -20.05
N LYS A 518 0.35 -2.45 -19.18
CA LYS A 518 0.02 -1.09 -19.62
C LYS A 518 1.13 -0.49 -20.50
N SER A 519 2.37 -0.60 -20.07
CA SER A 519 3.53 -0.08 -20.79
C SER A 519 3.72 -0.77 -22.17
N LYS A 520 3.63 -2.11 -22.19
CA LYS A 520 3.75 -2.89 -23.44
C LYS A 520 2.64 -2.57 -24.43
N ILE A 521 1.40 -2.41 -23.98
CA ILE A 521 0.25 -2.00 -24.80
C ILE A 521 0.48 -0.58 -25.35
N ARG A 522 0.84 0.40 -24.51
CA ARG A 522 1.13 1.78 -24.95
C ARG A 522 2.26 1.82 -25.97
N ASN A 523 3.34 1.06 -25.75
CA ASN A 523 4.46 0.95 -26.69
C ASN A 523 4.06 0.41 -28.05
N TRP A 524 3.16 -0.59 -28.07
CA TRP A 524 2.64 -1.12 -29.32
C TRP A 524 1.88 -0.04 -30.11
N PHE A 525 0.97 0.69 -29.44
CA PHE A 525 0.23 1.79 -30.10
C PHE A 525 1.15 2.93 -30.54
N LYS A 526 2.13 3.31 -29.72
CA LYS A 526 3.12 4.34 -30.07
C LYS A 526 3.87 4.02 -31.35
N LYS A 527 4.25 2.75 -31.54
CA LYS A 527 5.06 2.32 -32.70
C LYS A 527 4.23 2.10 -33.98
N MET A 528 3.03 1.57 -33.86
CA MET A 528 2.27 1.03 -35.01
C MET A 528 1.26 2.01 -35.60
N ARG A 529 0.80 3.03 -34.88
CA ARG A 529 -0.29 3.91 -35.28
C ARG A 529 -0.11 5.38 -34.94
N ARG A 530 1.07 5.95 -35.21
CA ARG A 530 1.39 7.34 -34.85
C ARG A 530 0.38 8.34 -35.40
N ASP A 531 0.07 8.27 -36.66
CA ASP A 531 -0.81 9.25 -37.34
C ASP A 531 -2.27 9.15 -36.84
N GLU A 532 -2.75 7.92 -36.62
CA GLU A 532 -4.07 7.70 -36.00
C GLU A 532 -4.12 8.22 -34.56
N ASN A 533 -3.03 8.03 -33.79
CA ASN A 533 -2.94 8.54 -32.44
C ASN A 533 -2.96 10.06 -32.38
N ILE A 534 -2.31 10.76 -33.32
CA ILE A 534 -2.34 12.23 -33.43
C ILE A 534 -3.78 12.69 -33.69
N ALA A 535 -4.47 12.10 -34.66
CA ALA A 535 -5.83 12.48 -35.01
C ALA A 535 -6.80 12.27 -33.84
N GLU A 536 -6.77 11.06 -33.21
CA GLU A 536 -7.66 10.74 -32.09
C GLU A 536 -7.35 11.58 -30.83
N GLY A 537 -6.05 11.82 -30.56
CA GLY A 537 -5.64 12.64 -29.42
C GLY A 537 -6.06 14.10 -29.57
N ARG A 538 -5.96 14.64 -30.79
CA ARG A 538 -6.43 16.00 -31.11
C ARG A 538 -7.94 16.12 -30.92
N ASP A 539 -8.72 15.20 -31.47
CA ASP A 539 -10.18 15.21 -31.37
C ASP A 539 -10.64 15.04 -29.90
N ALA A 540 -10.02 14.14 -29.15
CA ALA A 540 -10.34 13.90 -27.75
C ALA A 540 -10.04 15.14 -26.90
N LEU A 541 -8.88 15.80 -27.12
CA LEU A 541 -8.50 17.00 -26.40
C LEU A 541 -9.42 18.17 -26.75
N ALA A 542 -9.69 18.41 -28.02
CA ALA A 542 -10.59 19.47 -28.48
C ALA A 542 -12.00 19.33 -27.88
N LYS A 543 -12.53 18.11 -27.82
CA LYS A 543 -13.82 17.82 -27.19
C LYS A 543 -13.84 18.12 -25.70
N GLU A 544 -12.78 17.77 -25.00
CA GLU A 544 -12.69 18.01 -23.56
C GLU A 544 -12.45 19.48 -23.22
N LEU A 545 -11.64 20.21 -24.00
CA LEU A 545 -11.47 21.67 -23.85
C LEU A 545 -12.81 22.39 -24.00
N ARG A 546 -13.61 22.04 -25.01
CA ARG A 546 -14.95 22.58 -25.20
C ARG A 546 -15.87 22.25 -24.02
N ARG A 547 -15.80 21.03 -23.47
CA ARG A 547 -16.60 20.61 -22.30
C ARG A 547 -16.27 21.43 -21.05
N GLU A 548 -15.01 21.78 -20.87
CA GLU A 548 -14.50 22.55 -19.75
C GLU A 548 -14.62 24.08 -19.96
N GLY A 549 -15.26 24.52 -21.05
CA GLY A 549 -15.50 25.94 -21.36
C GLY A 549 -14.28 26.71 -21.86
N ILE A 550 -13.24 25.99 -22.33
CA ILE A 550 -12.09 26.56 -23.02
C ILE A 550 -12.42 26.58 -24.51
N LEU A 551 -12.84 27.75 -25.00
CA LEU A 551 -13.23 27.92 -26.39
C LEU A 551 -12.05 28.50 -27.17
N ILE A 552 -11.40 27.71 -27.97
CA ILE A 552 -10.29 28.06 -28.86
C ILE A 552 -10.69 27.65 -30.27
N PRO A 553 -10.52 28.56 -31.28
CA PRO A 553 -10.72 28.22 -32.69
C PRO A 553 -9.85 27.03 -33.12
N ASP A 554 -10.34 26.21 -34.04
CA ASP A 554 -9.64 24.99 -34.46
C ASP A 554 -8.31 25.28 -35.20
N ASP A 555 -8.16 26.47 -35.77
CA ASP A 555 -6.95 26.99 -36.40
C ASP A 555 -5.89 27.51 -35.39
N GLU A 556 -6.31 27.91 -34.21
CA GLU A 556 -5.43 28.36 -33.13
C GLU A 556 -5.09 27.27 -32.11
N LEU A 557 -5.77 26.12 -32.19
CA LEU A 557 -5.62 25.02 -31.22
C LEU A 557 -4.18 24.50 -31.12
N ASP A 558 -3.52 24.36 -32.25
CA ASP A 558 -2.15 23.80 -32.30
C ASP A 558 -1.13 24.77 -31.71
N GLU A 559 -1.34 26.10 -31.87
CA GLU A 559 -0.52 27.13 -31.25
C GLU A 559 -0.72 27.19 -29.74
N PHE A 560 -1.97 27.17 -29.28
CA PHE A 560 -2.32 27.14 -27.87
C PHE A 560 -1.74 25.91 -27.16
N VAL A 561 -1.92 24.73 -27.75
CA VAL A 561 -1.37 23.47 -27.22
C VAL A 561 0.15 23.51 -27.23
N GLY A 562 0.77 24.04 -28.29
CA GLY A 562 2.21 24.23 -28.42
C GLY A 562 2.82 25.08 -27.29
N GLY A 563 2.12 26.14 -26.85
CA GLY A 563 2.51 26.97 -25.70
C GLY A 563 2.57 26.18 -24.38
N CYS A 564 1.72 25.16 -24.25
CA CYS A 564 1.68 24.31 -23.06
C CYS A 564 2.67 23.11 -23.09
N CYS A 565 3.16 22.73 -24.27
CA CYS A 565 3.98 21.51 -24.46
C CYS A 565 5.24 21.47 -23.58
N ARG A 566 5.96 22.59 -23.44
CA ARG A 566 7.19 22.64 -22.61
C ARG A 566 6.95 22.28 -21.15
N ARG A 567 5.78 22.66 -20.61
CA ARG A 567 5.38 22.34 -19.23
C ARG A 567 4.96 20.88 -19.05
N MET A 568 4.62 20.21 -20.16
CA MET A 568 4.22 18.82 -20.22
C MET A 568 5.36 17.91 -20.71
N ARG A 569 6.59 18.46 -20.83
CA ARG A 569 7.78 17.74 -21.31
C ARG A 569 7.60 17.16 -22.73
N GLN A 570 6.79 17.81 -23.57
CA GLN A 570 6.57 17.43 -24.96
C GLN A 570 7.32 18.41 -25.90
N ASN A 571 7.83 17.88 -27.00
CA ASN A 571 8.57 18.69 -27.96
C ASN A 571 7.67 19.47 -28.93
N SER A 572 6.48 18.94 -29.22
CA SER A 572 5.51 19.54 -30.15
C SER A 572 4.06 19.24 -29.75
N ALA A 573 3.11 19.97 -30.33
CA ALA A 573 1.68 19.68 -30.20
C ALA A 573 1.32 18.29 -30.73
N GLU A 574 1.94 17.88 -31.85
CA GLU A 574 1.73 16.54 -32.40
C GLU A 574 2.20 15.43 -31.47
N ASP A 575 3.34 15.61 -30.77
CA ASP A 575 3.83 14.64 -29.79
C ASP A 575 2.86 14.55 -28.58
N LEU A 576 2.28 15.68 -28.15
CA LEU A 576 1.27 15.67 -27.11
C LEU A 576 -0.03 14.99 -27.58
N TYR A 577 -0.50 15.27 -28.78
CA TYR A 577 -1.68 14.58 -29.35
C TYR A 577 -1.44 13.10 -29.48
N ALA A 578 -0.29 12.70 -30.00
CA ALA A 578 0.09 11.28 -30.06
C ALA A 578 0.10 10.66 -28.67
N ALA A 579 0.68 11.34 -27.66
CA ALA A 579 0.74 10.87 -26.29
C ALA A 579 -0.65 10.69 -25.66
N ILE A 580 -1.58 11.58 -25.92
CA ILE A 580 -2.99 11.46 -25.53
C ILE A 580 -3.63 10.28 -26.25
N GLY A 581 -3.44 10.18 -27.57
CA GLY A 581 -4.04 9.15 -28.41
C GLY A 581 -3.65 7.72 -28.03
N TYR A 582 -2.38 7.45 -27.72
CA TYR A 582 -1.97 6.11 -27.25
C TYR A 582 -2.13 5.92 -25.72
N GLY A 583 -2.67 6.91 -25.00
CA GLY A 583 -2.91 6.84 -23.56
C GLY A 583 -1.65 6.98 -22.68
N GLY A 584 -0.58 7.57 -23.20
CA GLY A 584 0.64 7.91 -22.46
C GLY A 584 0.43 9.06 -21.49
N ILE A 585 -0.45 10.02 -21.87
CA ILE A 585 -0.86 11.15 -21.05
C ILE A 585 -2.38 11.17 -20.97
N THR A 586 -2.94 11.32 -19.78
CA THR A 586 -4.39 11.47 -19.61
C THR A 586 -4.79 12.94 -19.77
N ILE A 587 -5.92 13.18 -20.45
CA ILE A 587 -6.43 14.54 -20.66
C ILE A 587 -6.69 15.24 -19.31
N ALA A 588 -7.17 14.50 -18.31
CA ALA A 588 -7.43 15.02 -16.97
C ALA A 588 -6.19 15.68 -16.33
N ASN A 589 -5.01 15.13 -16.56
CA ASN A 589 -3.74 15.66 -16.04
C ASN A 589 -3.20 16.88 -16.83
N CYS A 590 -3.65 17.03 -18.09
CA CYS A 590 -3.32 18.19 -18.92
C CYS A 590 -4.21 19.40 -18.60
N MET A 591 -5.47 19.15 -18.23
CA MET A 591 -6.49 20.19 -18.06
C MET A 591 -6.14 21.34 -17.11
N PRO A 592 -5.51 21.10 -15.93
CA PRO A 592 -5.11 22.21 -15.05
C PRO A 592 -4.14 23.19 -15.73
N LYS A 593 -3.20 22.64 -16.54
CA LYS A 593 -2.20 23.45 -17.26
C LYS A 593 -2.83 24.24 -18.41
N PHE A 594 -3.78 23.66 -19.13
CA PHE A 594 -4.55 24.36 -20.15
C PHE A 594 -5.45 25.46 -19.56
N LYS A 595 -6.09 25.20 -18.42
CA LYS A 595 -6.90 26.21 -17.70
C LYS A 595 -6.06 27.41 -17.26
N GLU A 596 -4.87 27.15 -16.73
CA GLU A 596 -3.94 28.22 -16.31
C GLU A 596 -3.48 29.05 -17.49
N GLU A 597 -3.13 28.43 -18.62
CA GLU A 597 -2.67 29.14 -19.82
C GLU A 597 -3.82 29.95 -20.46
N TYR A 598 -5.02 29.38 -20.54
CA TYR A 598 -6.21 30.08 -21.02
C TYR A 598 -6.59 31.29 -20.15
N GLN A 599 -6.42 31.17 -18.80
CA GLN A 599 -6.62 32.29 -17.90
C GLN A 599 -5.59 33.38 -18.12
N LYS A 600 -4.34 33.04 -18.43
CA LYS A 600 -3.29 34.02 -18.78
C LYS A 600 -3.59 34.74 -20.08
N LEU A 601 -4.06 34.03 -21.11
CA LEU A 601 -4.47 34.63 -22.37
C LEU A 601 -5.65 35.60 -22.16
N LYS A 602 -6.67 35.21 -21.39
CA LYS A 602 -7.79 36.11 -21.03
C LYS A 602 -7.39 37.30 -20.15
N ALA A 603 -6.40 37.10 -19.26
CA ALA A 603 -5.89 38.17 -18.41
C ALA A 603 -5.05 39.20 -19.20
N ALA A 604 -4.41 38.75 -20.29
CA ALA A 604 -3.69 39.67 -21.22
C ALA A 604 -4.63 40.52 -22.08
N GLU A 605 -5.88 40.07 -22.27
CA GLU A 605 -6.92 40.82 -23.02
C GLU A 605 -7.79 41.77 -22.16
N ALA A 606 -7.68 41.73 -20.81
CA ALA A 606 -8.50 42.53 -19.90
C ALA A 606 -7.71 43.73 -19.31
N PRO A 607 -8.31 44.94 -19.17
CA PRO A 607 -7.63 46.05 -18.53
C PRO A 607 -7.48 45.85 -17.02
N VAL A 608 -6.27 46.17 -16.55
CA VAL A 608 -5.80 45.98 -15.17
C VAL A 608 -6.66 46.78 -14.17
N THR A 609 -7.32 46.08 -13.27
CA THR A 609 -7.84 46.66 -12.03
C THR A 609 -7.32 45.82 -10.85
N GLU A 610 -6.45 46.41 -10.05
CA GLU A 610 -5.88 45.78 -8.86
C GLU A 610 -6.91 45.59 -7.75
N LEU A 611 -7.05 44.37 -7.22
CA LEU A 611 -7.69 44.10 -5.94
C LEU A 611 -6.73 43.32 -5.02
N PRO A 612 -6.77 43.53 -3.69
CA PRO A 612 -5.75 43.08 -2.77
C PRO A 612 -5.76 41.57 -2.53
N LYS A 613 -4.56 41.00 -2.47
CA LYS A 613 -4.33 39.60 -2.18
C LYS A 613 -4.67 39.24 -0.73
N VAL A 614 -5.62 38.36 -0.54
CA VAL A 614 -5.84 37.62 0.72
C VAL A 614 -5.19 36.27 0.58
N ASP A 615 -4.24 35.99 1.45
CA ASP A 615 -3.52 34.71 1.53
C ASP A 615 -4.43 33.66 2.18
N LEU A 616 -5.14 32.87 1.37
CA LEU A 616 -5.86 31.69 1.83
C LEU A 616 -4.99 30.46 1.54
N ARG A 617 -4.47 29.84 2.59
CA ARG A 617 -3.84 28.53 2.52
C ARG A 617 -4.84 27.53 1.94
N LYS A 618 -4.60 27.05 0.71
CA LYS A 618 -5.42 26.02 0.06
C LYS A 618 -5.21 24.70 0.80
N VAL A 619 -6.23 24.28 1.54
CA VAL A 619 -6.30 22.95 2.11
C VAL A 619 -6.77 22.01 1.00
N HIS A 620 -5.97 21.00 0.66
CA HIS A 620 -6.34 19.98 -0.32
C HIS A 620 -7.22 18.93 0.39
N SER A 621 -8.44 18.72 -0.13
CA SER A 621 -9.35 17.68 0.34
C SER A 621 -9.39 16.52 -0.65
N THR A 622 -9.30 15.30 -0.17
CA THR A 622 -9.71 14.10 -0.90
C THR A 622 -11.23 13.97 -0.82
N ASP A 623 -11.90 13.74 -1.94
CA ASP A 623 -13.36 13.50 -2.02
C ASP A 623 -14.26 14.64 -1.48
N GLY A 624 -13.77 15.88 -1.49
CA GLY A 624 -14.57 17.07 -1.10
C GLY A 624 -14.82 17.22 0.40
N VAL A 625 -14.08 16.53 1.28
CA VAL A 625 -14.15 16.65 2.74
C VAL A 625 -12.77 16.95 3.32
N VAL A 626 -12.71 17.91 4.22
CA VAL A 626 -11.52 18.24 5.01
C VAL A 626 -11.68 17.63 6.41
N VAL A 627 -10.70 16.87 6.86
CA VAL A 627 -10.66 16.27 8.20
C VAL A 627 -9.58 16.97 9.01
N GLU A 628 -9.94 17.51 10.18
CA GLU A 628 -9.00 18.24 11.04
C GLU A 628 -7.85 17.31 11.49
N GLY A 629 -6.60 17.75 11.22
CA GLY A 629 -5.39 16.98 11.54
C GLY A 629 -5.03 15.87 10.53
N PHE A 630 -5.75 15.74 9.41
CA PHE A 630 -5.49 14.71 8.40
C PHE A 630 -5.54 15.30 6.99
N ASP A 631 -4.39 15.44 6.35
CA ASP A 631 -4.29 15.81 4.95
C ASP A 631 -4.20 14.54 4.08
N ASN A 632 -4.95 14.48 2.97
CA ASN A 632 -4.94 13.38 1.99
C ASN A 632 -5.21 11.97 2.57
N THR A 633 -6.02 11.87 3.61
CA THR A 633 -6.42 10.57 4.17
C THR A 633 -7.57 9.98 3.35
N PRO A 634 -7.56 8.67 3.01
CA PRO A 634 -8.68 8.03 2.37
C PRO A 634 -9.96 8.21 3.16
N ILE A 635 -11.01 8.70 2.49
CA ILE A 635 -12.30 8.99 3.09
C ILE A 635 -13.33 8.00 2.58
N LYS A 636 -14.21 7.56 3.47
CA LYS A 636 -15.36 6.74 3.12
C LYS A 636 -16.62 7.32 3.76
N PHE A 637 -17.64 7.53 2.97
CA PHE A 637 -18.93 7.94 3.51
C PHE A 637 -19.66 6.76 4.17
N ALA A 638 -20.13 6.98 5.39
CA ALA A 638 -20.79 5.94 6.18
C ALA A 638 -22.15 5.55 5.59
N LYS A 639 -22.34 4.28 5.31
CA LYS A 639 -23.59 3.76 4.72
C LYS A 639 -24.82 3.93 5.62
N CYS A 640 -24.65 4.06 6.94
CA CYS A 640 -25.74 4.19 7.91
C CYS A 640 -26.45 5.56 7.87
N CYS A 641 -25.81 6.60 7.31
CA CYS A 641 -26.38 7.95 7.28
C CYS A 641 -26.13 8.70 5.97
N ASN A 642 -25.27 8.17 5.10
CA ASN A 642 -24.98 8.67 3.76
C ASN A 642 -24.91 10.21 3.68
N PRO A 643 -23.88 10.84 4.29
CA PRO A 643 -23.77 12.30 4.38
C PRO A 643 -23.56 12.94 3.01
N LEU A 644 -24.10 14.13 2.81
CA LEU A 644 -24.03 14.92 1.59
C LEU A 644 -23.50 16.32 1.88
N PRO A 645 -22.90 17.02 0.90
CA PRO A 645 -22.52 18.41 1.06
C PRO A 645 -23.69 19.26 1.54
N GLY A 646 -23.48 19.95 2.68
CA GLY A 646 -24.51 20.70 3.40
C GLY A 646 -25.00 20.00 4.69
N ASP A 647 -24.81 18.68 4.85
CA ASP A 647 -25.02 18.03 6.14
C ASP A 647 -23.87 18.37 7.11
N PRO A 648 -24.12 18.62 8.42
CA PRO A 648 -23.06 18.69 9.41
C PRO A 648 -22.43 17.30 9.57
N ILE A 649 -21.08 17.22 9.45
CA ILE A 649 -20.36 15.97 9.41
C ILE A 649 -19.31 15.84 10.50
N VAL A 650 -18.98 14.58 10.85
CA VAL A 650 -17.91 14.17 11.75
C VAL A 650 -17.17 12.98 11.16
N GLY A 651 -15.87 12.89 11.40
CA GLY A 651 -15.04 11.80 10.95
C GLY A 651 -14.80 10.77 12.05
N PHE A 652 -14.86 9.49 11.72
CA PHE A 652 -14.45 8.38 12.58
C PHE A 652 -13.22 7.72 11.98
N ILE A 653 -12.12 7.70 12.71
CA ILE A 653 -10.87 7.04 12.30
C ILE A 653 -11.10 5.53 12.32
N THR A 654 -11.18 4.92 11.14
CA THR A 654 -11.40 3.49 10.99
C THR A 654 -10.07 2.73 11.08
N ARG A 655 -10.11 1.51 11.58
CA ARG A 655 -8.95 0.62 11.61
C ARG A 655 -8.67 0.11 10.19
N GLY A 656 -7.57 0.56 9.58
CA GLY A 656 -7.10 0.07 8.27
C GLY A 656 -7.61 0.78 7.01
N PHE A 657 -8.61 1.69 7.07
CA PHE A 657 -9.24 2.29 5.88
C PHE A 657 -9.31 3.83 5.84
N GLY A 658 -8.63 4.53 6.73
CA GLY A 658 -8.72 5.98 6.80
C GLY A 658 -9.92 6.45 7.63
N VAL A 659 -10.64 7.51 7.19
CA VAL A 659 -11.70 8.15 7.98
C VAL A 659 -13.07 7.87 7.38
N SER A 660 -14.00 7.36 8.22
CA SER A 660 -15.41 7.21 7.86
C SER A 660 -16.17 8.48 8.24
N ILE A 661 -16.79 9.13 7.26
CA ILE A 661 -17.55 10.37 7.46
C ILE A 661 -19.01 10.04 7.75
N HIS A 662 -19.48 10.53 8.88
CA HIS A 662 -20.88 10.41 9.34
C HIS A 662 -21.54 11.78 9.42
N LYS A 663 -22.88 11.80 9.38
CA LYS A 663 -23.63 12.99 9.82
C LYS A 663 -23.43 13.16 11.33
N ALA A 664 -23.28 14.39 11.80
CA ALA A 664 -23.11 14.68 13.22
C ALA A 664 -24.28 14.19 14.10
N ASN A 665 -25.47 14.12 13.52
CA ASN A 665 -26.71 13.65 14.18
C ASN A 665 -27.02 12.16 13.92
N CYS A 666 -26.13 11.41 13.30
CA CYS A 666 -26.31 9.97 13.06
C CYS A 666 -26.39 9.20 14.38
N ALA A 667 -27.41 8.36 14.56
CA ALA A 667 -27.61 7.60 15.79
C ALA A 667 -26.38 6.74 16.16
N ASN A 668 -25.75 6.10 15.16
CA ASN A 668 -24.53 5.31 15.35
C ASN A 668 -23.34 6.20 15.76
N ALA A 669 -23.18 7.39 15.17
CA ALA A 669 -22.13 8.31 15.53
C ALA A 669 -22.31 8.84 16.95
N VAL A 670 -23.52 9.31 17.28
CA VAL A 670 -23.86 9.84 18.63
C VAL A 670 -23.68 8.77 19.72
N SER A 671 -24.07 7.52 19.46
CA SER A 671 -23.87 6.42 20.39
C SER A 671 -22.39 6.10 20.58
N SER A 672 -21.62 6.02 19.48
CA SER A 672 -20.19 5.68 19.52
C SER A 672 -19.33 6.80 20.12
N MET A 673 -19.71 8.07 19.99
CA MET A 673 -19.02 9.20 20.65
C MET A 673 -19.14 9.17 22.17
N LYS A 674 -20.19 8.55 22.70
CA LYS A 674 -20.42 8.39 24.15
C LYS A 674 -19.64 7.22 24.74
N ASP A 675 -19.14 6.32 23.92
CA ASP A 675 -18.34 5.19 24.34
C ASP A 675 -16.89 5.64 24.59
N PRO A 676 -16.35 5.53 25.81
CA PRO A 676 -14.99 5.95 26.14
C PRO A 676 -13.92 5.30 25.27
N SER A 677 -14.14 4.07 24.82
CA SER A 677 -13.21 3.32 23.95
C SER A 677 -13.12 3.87 22.52
N ASN A 678 -14.18 4.52 22.05
CA ASN A 678 -14.28 5.05 20.69
C ASN A 678 -14.19 6.58 20.62
N ALA A 679 -14.41 7.28 21.73
CA ALA A 679 -14.39 8.74 21.78
C ALA A 679 -13.13 9.39 21.19
N PRO A 680 -11.88 8.88 21.47
CA PRO A 680 -10.64 9.45 20.91
C PRO A 680 -10.49 9.29 19.40
N ARG A 681 -11.32 8.45 18.77
CA ARG A 681 -11.28 8.18 17.32
C ARG A 681 -12.17 9.11 16.50
N TRP A 682 -12.95 9.97 17.15
CA TRP A 682 -13.80 10.95 16.50
C TRP A 682 -13.07 12.25 16.26
N VAL A 683 -13.08 12.74 15.02
CA VAL A 683 -12.40 13.94 14.57
C VAL A 683 -13.38 14.88 13.88
N LYS A 684 -13.10 16.18 13.92
CA LYS A 684 -13.91 17.16 13.20
C LYS A 684 -13.67 17.04 11.70
N ALA A 685 -14.74 17.13 10.94
CA ALA A 685 -14.71 17.10 9.50
C ALA A 685 -15.61 18.21 8.92
N TYR A 686 -15.22 18.79 7.79
CA TYR A 686 -15.94 19.84 7.11
C TYR A 686 -15.98 19.57 5.61
N TRP A 687 -17.01 20.05 4.94
CA TRP A 687 -17.06 20.07 3.48
C TRP A 687 -16.10 21.12 2.92
N ALA A 688 -15.39 20.79 1.84
CA ALA A 688 -14.54 21.75 1.15
C ALA A 688 -15.36 22.76 0.36
N ASP A 689 -14.89 24.02 0.25
CA ASP A 689 -15.60 25.11 -0.40
C ASP A 689 -15.85 24.89 -1.92
N SER A 690 -15.13 23.98 -2.56
CA SER A 690 -15.28 23.67 -3.98
C SER A 690 -15.51 22.17 -4.20
N VAL A 691 -16.74 21.71 -3.97
CA VAL A 691 -17.13 20.33 -4.25
C VAL A 691 -17.70 20.26 -5.68
N LYS A 692 -17.00 19.59 -6.59
CA LYS A 692 -17.42 19.42 -8.01
C LYS A 692 -17.95 18.02 -8.35
N GLU A 693 -18.04 17.11 -7.37
CA GLU A 693 -18.44 15.72 -7.61
C GLU A 693 -19.94 15.50 -7.37
N SER A 694 -20.53 14.60 -8.14
CA SER A 694 -21.91 14.16 -7.90
C SER A 694 -21.92 13.05 -6.85
N TYR A 695 -22.71 13.23 -5.81
CA TYR A 695 -22.86 12.28 -4.71
C TYR A 695 -24.10 11.42 -4.93
N LYS A 696 -24.11 10.20 -4.35
CA LYS A 696 -25.24 9.29 -4.43
C LYS A 696 -26.18 9.52 -3.24
N ALA A 697 -27.45 9.81 -3.50
CA ALA A 697 -28.50 9.89 -2.48
C ALA A 697 -29.52 8.77 -2.67
N GLY A 698 -29.90 8.13 -1.57
CA GLY A 698 -31.05 7.22 -1.51
C GLY A 698 -32.33 7.99 -1.24
N LEU A 699 -33.38 7.77 -2.04
CA LEU A 699 -34.73 8.26 -1.80
C LEU A 699 -35.72 7.10 -1.75
N GLU A 700 -36.68 7.16 -0.85
CA GLU A 700 -37.83 6.27 -0.80
C GLU A 700 -39.08 7.08 -1.08
N ILE A 701 -39.84 6.67 -2.07
CA ILE A 701 -41.12 7.26 -2.45
C ILE A 701 -42.22 6.29 -2.06
N LEU A 702 -43.12 6.74 -1.20
CA LEU A 702 -44.35 6.06 -0.87
C LEU A 702 -45.48 6.71 -1.66
N ALA A 703 -46.19 5.95 -2.46
CA ALA A 703 -47.28 6.43 -3.29
C ALA A 703 -48.45 5.42 -3.30
N LEU A 704 -49.65 5.86 -3.66
CA LEU A 704 -50.74 4.93 -3.99
C LEU A 704 -50.37 4.20 -5.29
N ASP A 705 -50.57 2.88 -5.31
CA ASP A 705 -50.27 2.08 -6.49
C ASP A 705 -51.20 2.43 -7.65
N ARG A 706 -50.59 2.79 -8.79
CA ARG A 706 -51.33 3.09 -10.03
C ARG A 706 -50.47 2.84 -11.26
N ASN A 707 -51.13 2.65 -12.39
CA ASN A 707 -50.43 2.62 -13.69
C ASN A 707 -49.70 3.95 -13.95
N ASP A 708 -48.58 3.89 -14.61
CA ASP A 708 -47.71 5.02 -14.99
C ASP A 708 -47.00 5.78 -13.84
N LEU A 709 -47.13 5.34 -12.56
CA LEU A 709 -46.41 5.96 -11.44
C LEU A 709 -44.91 6.05 -11.67
N LEU A 710 -44.29 4.92 -12.05
CA LEU A 710 -42.84 4.86 -12.36
C LEU A 710 -42.44 5.76 -13.53
N LYS A 711 -43.30 5.86 -14.55
CA LYS A 711 -43.08 6.74 -15.69
C LYS A 711 -43.06 8.21 -15.28
N ASP A 712 -44.02 8.63 -14.43
CA ASP A 712 -44.07 9.99 -13.93
C ASP A 712 -42.86 10.33 -13.07
N VAL A 713 -42.39 9.41 -12.23
CA VAL A 713 -41.18 9.57 -11.42
C VAL A 713 -39.95 9.71 -12.33
N LEU A 714 -39.83 8.84 -13.36
CA LEU A 714 -38.71 8.89 -14.31
C LEU A 714 -38.71 10.20 -15.12
N ASN A 715 -39.89 10.65 -15.59
CA ASN A 715 -40.02 11.91 -16.33
C ASN A 715 -39.60 13.09 -15.45
N ALA A 716 -40.07 13.16 -14.20
CA ALA A 716 -39.74 14.22 -13.28
C ALA A 716 -38.22 14.32 -12.99
N LEU A 717 -37.54 13.17 -12.88
CA LEU A 717 -36.08 13.13 -12.68
C LEU A 717 -35.32 13.48 -13.96
N SER A 718 -35.83 13.04 -15.12
CA SER A 718 -35.26 13.37 -16.44
C SER A 718 -35.35 14.87 -16.72
N ASP A 719 -36.50 15.50 -16.44
CA ASP A 719 -36.70 16.97 -16.59
C ASP A 719 -35.68 17.77 -15.76
N MET A 720 -35.33 17.24 -14.59
CA MET A 720 -34.31 17.85 -13.70
C MET A 720 -32.88 17.45 -14.05
N ARG A 721 -32.67 16.63 -15.06
CA ARG A 721 -31.35 16.06 -15.47
C ARG A 721 -30.63 15.37 -14.33
N VAL A 722 -31.36 14.67 -13.46
CA VAL A 722 -30.80 13.95 -12.31
C VAL A 722 -30.46 12.54 -12.74
N PRO A 723 -29.18 12.11 -12.69
CA PRO A 723 -28.81 10.75 -13.07
C PRO A 723 -29.34 9.73 -12.05
N ILE A 724 -29.90 8.63 -12.56
CA ILE A 724 -30.42 7.51 -11.75
C ILE A 724 -29.40 6.37 -11.82
N TYR A 725 -28.89 5.93 -10.68
CA TYR A 725 -27.96 4.81 -10.57
C TYR A 725 -28.65 3.48 -10.28
N ASN A 726 -29.74 3.52 -9.50
CA ASN A 726 -30.52 2.33 -9.19
C ASN A 726 -31.97 2.72 -8.93
N MET A 727 -32.90 1.83 -9.31
CA MET A 727 -34.33 1.97 -9.05
C MET A 727 -34.89 0.59 -8.73
N ASN A 728 -35.60 0.49 -7.61
CA ASN A 728 -36.28 -0.72 -7.20
C ASN A 728 -37.69 -0.34 -6.72
N ALA A 729 -38.70 -0.96 -7.32
CA ALA A 729 -40.09 -0.75 -6.95
C ALA A 729 -40.68 -2.04 -6.41
N ARG A 730 -41.43 -1.93 -5.32
CA ARG A 730 -42.19 -3.03 -4.72
C ARG A 730 -43.61 -2.58 -4.39
N GLN A 731 -44.54 -3.48 -4.54
CA GLN A 731 -45.94 -3.28 -4.17
C GLN A 731 -46.16 -3.83 -2.75
N ALA A 732 -46.83 -3.09 -1.91
CA ALA A 732 -47.22 -3.50 -0.57
C ALA A 732 -48.69 -3.10 -0.33
N GLU A 733 -49.58 -4.07 -0.34
CA GLU A 733 -51.02 -3.88 -0.29
C GLU A 733 -51.53 -2.90 -1.35
N ASN A 734 -51.99 -1.69 -0.97
CA ASN A 734 -52.44 -0.64 -1.91
C ASN A 734 -51.40 0.45 -2.18
N TYR A 735 -50.17 0.26 -1.76
CA TYR A 735 -49.08 1.25 -1.89
C TYR A 735 -47.97 0.74 -2.78
N GLY A 736 -47.42 1.63 -3.59
CA GLY A 736 -46.15 1.44 -4.30
C GLY A 736 -45.01 2.08 -3.53
N ILE A 737 -44.00 1.32 -3.21
CA ILE A 737 -42.76 1.81 -2.60
C ILE A 737 -41.66 1.79 -3.65
N VAL A 738 -41.14 2.98 -4.00
CA VAL A 738 -40.04 3.11 -4.99
C VAL A 738 -38.79 3.59 -4.27
N ASN A 739 -37.75 2.76 -4.28
CA ASN A 739 -36.44 3.08 -3.78
C ASN A 739 -35.53 3.52 -4.94
N LEU A 740 -34.98 4.72 -4.85
CA LEU A 740 -34.14 5.33 -5.86
C LEU A 740 -32.75 5.62 -5.31
N THR A 741 -31.72 5.41 -6.14
CA THR A 741 -30.39 5.97 -5.89
C THR A 741 -30.07 6.94 -7.03
N ILE A 742 -29.98 8.22 -6.70
CA ILE A 742 -29.80 9.32 -7.64
C ILE A 742 -28.47 10.04 -7.43
N GLY A 743 -27.98 10.72 -8.48
CA GLY A 743 -26.80 11.58 -8.42
C GLY A 743 -27.18 13.04 -8.12
N ILE A 744 -26.56 13.62 -7.12
CA ILE A 744 -26.86 14.98 -6.64
C ILE A 744 -25.59 15.70 -6.21
N ASN A 745 -25.64 17.04 -6.11
CA ASN A 745 -24.46 17.84 -5.79
C ASN A 745 -24.41 18.26 -4.31
N ASN A 746 -25.56 18.54 -3.69
CA ASN A 746 -25.67 18.98 -2.29
C ASN A 746 -27.07 18.72 -1.72
N THR A 747 -27.29 19.07 -0.45
CA THR A 747 -28.58 18.95 0.25
C THR A 747 -29.67 19.77 -0.43
N ASP A 748 -29.40 21.01 -0.85
CA ASP A 748 -30.40 21.86 -1.55
C ASP A 748 -30.89 21.25 -2.86
N HIS A 749 -29.99 20.49 -3.54
CA HIS A 749 -30.36 19.77 -4.75
C HIS A 749 -31.32 18.61 -4.44
N VAL A 750 -31.06 17.86 -3.32
CA VAL A 750 -31.98 16.80 -2.83
C VAL A 750 -33.34 17.38 -2.52
N ASP A 751 -33.40 18.51 -1.78
CA ASP A 751 -34.65 19.12 -1.35
C ASP A 751 -35.50 19.57 -2.54
N ARG A 752 -34.86 20.09 -3.59
CA ARG A 752 -35.57 20.42 -4.85
C ARG A 752 -36.12 19.17 -5.54
N VAL A 753 -35.35 18.07 -5.55
CA VAL A 753 -35.83 16.80 -6.13
C VAL A 753 -36.97 16.24 -5.32
N VAL A 754 -36.86 16.20 -3.99
CA VAL A 754 -37.92 15.76 -3.07
C VAL A 754 -39.19 16.59 -3.26
N ALA A 755 -39.07 17.92 -3.33
CA ALA A 755 -40.21 18.82 -3.55
C ALA A 755 -40.88 18.60 -4.92
N ARG A 756 -40.11 18.27 -5.97
CA ARG A 756 -40.64 17.97 -7.31
C ARG A 756 -41.35 16.62 -7.34
N LEU A 757 -40.75 15.58 -6.76
CA LEU A 757 -41.32 14.25 -6.67
C LEU A 757 -42.60 14.23 -5.79
N GLY A 758 -42.63 15.00 -4.71
CA GLY A 758 -43.81 15.17 -3.85
C GLY A 758 -45.00 15.86 -4.53
N LYS A 759 -44.81 16.52 -5.68
CA LYS A 759 -45.90 17.11 -6.48
C LYS A 759 -46.49 16.14 -7.50
N ILE A 760 -45.95 14.95 -7.65
CA ILE A 760 -46.49 13.93 -8.53
C ILE A 760 -47.79 13.41 -7.90
N ARG A 761 -48.86 13.29 -8.71
CA ARG A 761 -50.16 12.83 -8.28
C ARG A 761 -50.02 11.46 -7.57
N ASP A 762 -50.72 11.30 -6.43
CA ASP A 762 -50.77 10.08 -5.63
C ASP A 762 -49.49 9.71 -4.90
N VAL A 763 -48.44 10.56 -4.94
CA VAL A 763 -47.27 10.43 -4.06
C VAL A 763 -47.63 10.97 -2.67
N LEU A 764 -47.49 10.12 -1.67
CA LEU A 764 -47.88 10.41 -0.26
C LEU A 764 -46.69 10.98 0.51
N LYS A 765 -45.48 10.43 0.28
CA LYS A 765 -44.28 10.80 1.01
C LYS A 765 -43.03 10.50 0.20
N VAL A 766 -42.08 11.41 0.25
CA VAL A 766 -40.71 11.18 -0.27
C VAL A 766 -39.77 11.39 0.90
N THR A 767 -38.94 10.39 1.18
CA THR A 767 -37.99 10.41 2.30
C THR A 767 -36.58 10.11 1.78
N ARG A 768 -35.60 10.78 2.36
CA ARG A 768 -34.19 10.49 2.14
C ARG A 768 -33.74 9.40 3.09
N ASN A 769 -33.21 8.30 2.55
CA ASN A 769 -32.65 7.18 3.30
C ASN A 769 -31.18 7.40 3.66
#